data_4c66e8d009fa875c1c3ca549763e87ac
#
_entry.id   4c66e8d009fa875c1c3ca549763e87ac
#
_cell.length_a   1.000
_cell.length_b   1.000
_cell.length_c   1.000
_cell.angle_alpha   90.00
_cell.angle_beta   90.00
_cell.angle_gamma   90.00
#
_symmetry.space_group_name_H-M   'P 1'
#
loop_
_entity.id
_entity.type
_entity.pdbx_description
1 polymer ?
#
loop_
_entity_poly.entity_id
_entity_poly.type
_entity_poly.pdbx_seq_one_letter_code
_entity_poly.pdbx_strand_id
1 'polypeptide(L)'
;MANIATTRLSKPRDLRNIGVIAHVDAGKTTTTERILFYTGENHRIGEVHEGNTVMDYDPQERKRGITINSAAITVHWNGTQINLIDTPGHIDFNIEVNRSLRVLDGAVVVFDGVAGVEPQTETNWRLADKYRVPRVAFVNKLDRTGADFARVVAMMQDRLGVVALPLQLPIGAEGDFRGVVDLLRLRALVWDKDDASEPVREADVPAGLLDEARRARARLVEAVVEQDDSLLDAWLRGDEIPLESLQAGLRAGTLAGTFVPVLAGSAFKNRGVEPLLDAVVAYLPRPGETNHEDETLNADPDAPFAALAFKVVADDHGAMTFVRVYRGRLARGASVFNPSTGRNERISRIYEVHADKHIDKDELVAGDIAAVVGLKDTLTGHTLADRDHPVHLEEIVVPEPVIDVAIEPKTQADQQGLSKALQAMLREDPSLRLRHDADSGQTILSGMGELQLEVSIEKLRARHGVQVSVGRPQVAYRETFSTDSEVTHVHKKQSGGPGQFAGLTLRLTPLPRGEGYRFVNESVGGAVPREFVPAIEAGIRRAAQVGVVAGFPTIDFEATVLDGSAHERDSSSLAFELAAAAAFREAAAKARPLLLEPVMAVEVITPVEHLGDVIGDLHRRRGDVHGQLQRGNASVVTATVPLKEMFGRSEERRVGKEC
;
A
#
# COMPACT_ATOMS: atom_id res chain seq x y z
N MET A 1 11.83 6.20 60.83
CA MET A 1 12.53 5.26 59.91
C MET A 1 11.78 5.27 58.62
N ALA A 2 12.26 6.04 57.66
CA ALA A 2 11.61 6.18 56.36
C ALA A 2 12.15 5.06 55.42
N ASN A 3 11.26 4.23 54.93
CA ASN A 3 11.53 3.23 53.91
C ASN A 3 11.80 3.93 52.57
N ILE A 4 13.06 4.01 52.20
CA ILE A 4 13.48 4.37 50.85
C ILE A 4 13.19 3.15 49.98
N ALA A 5 12.10 3.19 49.25
CA ALA A 5 11.87 2.24 48.18
C ALA A 5 12.94 2.48 47.08
N THR A 6 13.90 1.61 47.00
CA THR A 6 14.86 1.53 45.89
C THR A 6 14.09 1.23 44.62
N THR A 7 13.90 2.26 43.80
CA THR A 7 13.45 2.14 42.43
C THR A 7 14.47 1.26 41.68
N ARG A 8 14.15 0.00 41.45
CA ARG A 8 14.90 -0.85 40.53
C ARG A 8 14.77 -0.21 39.15
N LEU A 9 15.83 0.41 38.68
CA LEU A 9 16.04 0.67 37.27
C LEU A 9 15.92 -0.69 36.57
N SER A 10 14.80 -0.94 35.93
CA SER A 10 14.61 -2.11 35.09
C SER A 10 15.64 -2.02 33.96
N LYS A 11 16.45 -3.07 33.80
CA LYS A 11 17.32 -3.20 32.61
C LYS A 11 16.48 -2.92 31.37
N PRO A 12 17.00 -2.16 30.38
CA PRO A 12 16.28 -1.96 29.13
C PRO A 12 15.85 -3.33 28.59
N ARG A 13 14.59 -3.47 28.29
CA ARG A 13 14.02 -4.68 27.71
C ARG A 13 14.76 -4.97 26.39
N ASP A 14 15.30 -6.18 26.26
CA ASP A 14 15.86 -6.60 24.97
C ASP A 14 14.70 -6.95 24.04
N LEU A 15 14.36 -6.02 23.15
CA LEU A 15 13.21 -6.07 22.27
C LEU A 15 13.64 -5.85 20.82
N ARG A 16 13.00 -6.56 19.89
CA ARG A 16 13.11 -6.35 18.46
C ARG A 16 11.71 -6.23 17.85
N ASN A 17 11.46 -5.22 17.04
CA ASN A 17 10.26 -5.12 16.22
C ASN A 17 10.65 -5.35 14.77
N ILE A 18 10.35 -6.52 14.25
CA ILE A 18 10.81 -6.93 12.93
C ILE A 18 9.64 -7.31 12.00
N GLY A 19 9.82 -7.03 10.72
CA GLY A 19 8.94 -7.51 9.67
C GLY A 19 9.58 -8.61 8.84
N VAL A 20 8.77 -9.57 8.40
CA VAL A 20 9.18 -10.51 7.37
C VAL A 20 8.61 -10.05 6.03
N ILE A 21 9.50 -9.77 5.09
CA ILE A 21 9.19 -9.22 3.77
C ILE A 21 9.66 -10.23 2.73
N ALA A 22 8.85 -10.47 1.72
CA ALA A 22 9.20 -11.38 0.64
C ALA A 22 8.38 -11.10 -0.62
N HIS A 23 8.87 -11.55 -1.77
CA HIS A 23 8.03 -11.76 -2.94
C HIS A 23 7.02 -12.91 -2.69
N VAL A 24 5.92 -12.90 -3.45
CA VAL A 24 4.93 -14.00 -3.44
C VAL A 24 5.66 -15.33 -3.71
N ASP A 25 5.30 -16.37 -2.98
CA ASP A 25 5.88 -17.70 -3.05
C ASP A 25 7.36 -17.83 -2.66
N ALA A 26 8.06 -16.80 -2.18
CA ALA A 26 9.44 -16.94 -1.69
C ALA A 26 9.54 -17.79 -0.39
N GLY A 27 8.42 -18.12 0.22
CA GLY A 27 8.34 -18.93 1.43
C GLY A 27 8.30 -18.11 2.72
N LYS A 28 7.76 -16.89 2.66
CA LYS A 28 7.56 -15.99 3.78
C LYS A 28 6.79 -16.66 4.93
N THR A 29 5.54 -17.06 4.68
CA THR A 29 4.68 -17.70 5.69
C THR A 29 5.31 -18.97 6.25
N THR A 30 5.95 -19.80 5.38
CA THR A 30 6.68 -20.99 5.83
C THR A 30 7.82 -20.62 6.80
N THR A 31 8.59 -19.56 6.48
CA THR A 31 9.67 -19.09 7.36
C THR A 31 9.12 -18.61 8.70
N THR A 32 8.02 -17.83 8.68
CA THR A 32 7.36 -17.34 9.88
C THR A 32 6.82 -18.47 10.75
N GLU A 33 6.15 -19.48 10.16
CA GLU A 33 5.67 -20.66 10.90
C GLU A 33 6.80 -21.47 11.56
N ARG A 34 7.98 -21.56 10.93
CA ARG A 34 9.18 -22.16 11.53
C ARG A 34 9.73 -21.33 12.69
N ILE A 35 9.74 -20.00 12.56
CA ILE A 35 10.08 -19.12 13.66
C ILE A 35 9.17 -19.38 14.87
N LEU A 36 7.83 -19.48 14.66
CA LEU A 36 6.88 -19.76 15.72
C LEU A 36 7.13 -21.13 16.40
N PHE A 37 7.50 -22.11 15.61
CA PHE A 37 7.82 -23.44 16.14
C PHE A 37 9.12 -23.42 16.99
N TYR A 38 10.21 -22.86 16.48
CA TYR A 38 11.49 -22.83 17.20
C TYR A 38 11.46 -21.95 18.45
N THR A 39 10.61 -20.93 18.48
CA THR A 39 10.41 -20.09 19.68
C THR A 39 9.42 -20.68 20.68
N GLY A 40 8.78 -21.81 20.36
CA GLY A 40 7.87 -22.53 21.25
C GLY A 40 6.46 -21.95 21.33
N GLU A 41 6.14 -20.95 20.53
CA GLU A 41 4.79 -20.37 20.48
C GLU A 41 3.77 -21.33 19.82
N ASN A 42 4.24 -22.17 18.92
CA ASN A 42 3.44 -23.21 18.31
C ASN A 42 4.08 -24.58 18.50
N HIS A 43 3.28 -25.56 18.95
CA HIS A 43 3.74 -26.95 19.14
C HIS A 43 3.63 -27.81 17.87
N ARG A 44 3.00 -27.28 16.81
CA ARG A 44 2.86 -27.92 15.50
C ARG A 44 3.23 -26.92 14.42
N ILE A 45 3.95 -27.39 13.43
CA ILE A 45 4.33 -26.60 12.28
C ILE A 45 3.09 -26.45 11.39
N GLY A 46 2.69 -25.21 11.08
CA GLY A 46 1.67 -24.89 10.09
C GLY A 46 2.23 -24.97 8.67
N GLU A 47 1.43 -25.52 7.76
CA GLU A 47 1.76 -25.61 6.33
C GLU A 47 0.75 -24.83 5.49
N VAL A 48 1.23 -23.98 4.58
CA VAL A 48 0.38 -23.11 3.75
C VAL A 48 -0.59 -23.93 2.90
N HIS A 49 -0.12 -25.02 2.30
CA HIS A 49 -0.95 -25.88 1.43
C HIS A 49 -1.99 -26.73 2.19
N GLU A 50 -1.83 -26.89 3.51
CA GLU A 50 -2.83 -27.52 4.37
C GLU A 50 -3.83 -26.52 4.95
N GLY A 51 -3.56 -25.20 4.81
CA GLY A 51 -4.40 -24.13 5.32
C GLY A 51 -4.49 -24.07 6.85
N ASN A 52 -3.47 -24.59 7.56
CA ASN A 52 -3.42 -24.69 9.03
C ASN A 52 -2.38 -23.74 9.66
N THR A 53 -1.89 -22.75 8.91
CA THR A 53 -0.96 -21.74 9.39
C THR A 53 -1.59 -20.85 10.46
N VAL A 54 -0.79 -20.42 11.43
CA VAL A 54 -1.21 -19.53 12.52
C VAL A 54 -1.34 -18.09 12.03
N MET A 55 -0.40 -17.65 11.17
CA MET A 55 -0.34 -16.26 10.73
C MET A 55 -1.43 -15.92 9.71
N ASP A 56 -1.74 -16.82 8.77
CA ASP A 56 -2.83 -16.63 7.81
C ASP A 56 -4.16 -17.13 8.43
N TYR A 57 -4.73 -16.34 9.34
CA TYR A 57 -5.96 -16.73 10.07
C TYR A 57 -7.25 -16.33 9.35
N ASP A 58 -7.21 -15.39 8.39
CA ASP A 58 -8.37 -15.02 7.59
C ASP A 58 -8.75 -16.16 6.62
N PRO A 59 -10.03 -16.57 6.55
CA PRO A 59 -10.48 -17.61 5.61
C PRO A 59 -10.11 -17.34 4.15
N GLN A 60 -9.98 -16.07 3.74
CA GLN A 60 -9.56 -15.69 2.39
C GLN A 60 -8.08 -15.99 2.14
N GLU A 61 -7.22 -15.77 3.14
CA GLU A 61 -5.80 -16.08 3.10
C GLU A 61 -5.59 -17.59 2.94
N ARG A 62 -6.26 -18.37 3.79
CA ARG A 62 -6.19 -19.85 3.73
C ARG A 62 -6.72 -20.43 2.42
N LYS A 63 -7.83 -19.89 1.90
CA LYS A 63 -8.41 -20.32 0.63
C LYS A 63 -7.51 -20.05 -0.57
N ARG A 64 -6.80 -18.91 -0.55
CA ARG A 64 -5.97 -18.44 -1.66
C ARG A 64 -4.50 -18.83 -1.51
N GLY A 65 -4.06 -19.23 -0.32
CA GLY A 65 -2.67 -19.57 0.00
C GLY A 65 -1.74 -18.36 -0.01
N ILE A 66 -2.26 -17.15 0.23
CA ILE A 66 -1.50 -15.90 0.25
C ILE A 66 -1.85 -15.07 1.49
N THR A 67 -0.88 -14.37 2.04
CA THR A 67 -1.11 -13.39 3.11
C THR A 67 -1.72 -12.10 2.52
N ILE A 68 -2.84 -11.67 3.07
CA ILE A 68 -3.59 -10.47 2.66
C ILE A 68 -3.42 -9.37 3.70
N ASN A 69 -3.58 -9.70 4.98
CA ASN A 69 -3.47 -8.77 6.08
C ASN A 69 -2.14 -8.98 6.81
N SER A 70 -1.51 -7.90 7.27
CA SER A 70 -0.38 -8.04 8.17
C SER A 70 -0.85 -8.61 9.51
N ALA A 71 -0.19 -9.65 9.98
CA ALA A 71 -0.43 -10.27 11.29
C ALA A 71 0.75 -9.97 12.21
N ALA A 72 0.47 -9.70 13.47
CA ALA A 72 1.50 -9.45 14.49
C ALA A 72 1.49 -10.58 15.52
N ILE A 73 2.66 -10.99 15.96
CA ILE A 73 2.84 -11.98 17.03
C ILE A 73 4.09 -11.66 17.83
N THR A 74 4.04 -11.91 19.12
CA THR A 74 5.20 -11.77 20.01
C THR A 74 5.81 -13.15 20.27
N VAL A 75 7.12 -13.27 20.06
CA VAL A 75 7.89 -14.50 20.30
C VAL A 75 9.12 -14.18 21.16
N HIS A 76 9.77 -15.22 21.71
CA HIS A 76 10.96 -15.06 22.54
C HIS A 76 12.09 -15.94 22.02
N TRP A 77 13.29 -15.35 21.88
CA TRP A 77 14.49 -16.07 21.47
C TRP A 77 15.73 -15.58 22.25
N ASN A 78 16.47 -16.48 22.87
CA ASN A 78 17.69 -16.18 23.63
C ASN A 78 17.52 -15.01 24.63
N GLY A 79 16.37 -14.94 25.32
CA GLY A 79 16.07 -13.89 26.30
C GLY A 79 15.62 -12.56 25.70
N THR A 80 15.56 -12.45 24.39
CA THR A 80 15.05 -11.29 23.64
C THR A 80 13.58 -11.49 23.29
N GLN A 81 12.75 -10.48 23.49
CA GLN A 81 11.38 -10.43 22.96
C GLN A 81 11.44 -9.94 21.51
N ILE A 82 10.74 -10.63 20.62
CA ILE A 82 10.65 -10.27 19.21
C ILE A 82 9.18 -10.09 18.86
N ASN A 83 8.78 -8.88 18.51
CA ASN A 83 7.49 -8.62 17.90
C ASN A 83 7.66 -8.80 16.38
N LEU A 84 7.05 -9.84 15.86
CA LEU A 84 7.14 -10.23 14.46
C LEU A 84 5.88 -9.76 13.73
N ILE A 85 6.04 -9.00 12.66
CA ILE A 85 4.94 -8.61 11.76
C ILE A 85 5.13 -9.32 10.43
N ASP A 86 4.20 -10.21 10.11
CA ASP A 86 4.14 -10.85 8.80
C ASP A 86 3.41 -9.93 7.81
N THR A 87 4.05 -9.61 6.68
CA THR A 87 3.51 -8.67 5.69
C THR A 87 3.03 -9.40 4.43
N PRO A 88 2.00 -8.90 3.73
CA PRO A 88 1.62 -9.45 2.43
C PRO A 88 2.77 -9.39 1.42
N GLY A 89 2.82 -10.40 0.54
CA GLY A 89 3.77 -10.42 -0.58
C GLY A 89 3.21 -9.79 -1.87
N HIS A 90 1.88 -9.63 -1.99
CA HIS A 90 1.23 -9.18 -3.23
C HIS A 90 1.14 -7.65 -3.31
N ILE A 91 1.37 -7.09 -4.51
CA ILE A 91 1.42 -5.63 -4.73
C ILE A 91 0.09 -4.93 -4.41
N ASP A 92 -1.04 -5.58 -4.62
CA ASP A 92 -2.37 -5.03 -4.30
C ASP A 92 -2.51 -4.66 -2.83
N PHE A 93 -1.75 -5.33 -1.96
CA PHE A 93 -1.73 -5.10 -0.52
C PHE A 93 -0.51 -4.29 -0.05
N ASN A 94 0.09 -3.53 -0.94
CA ASN A 94 1.29 -2.75 -0.64
C ASN A 94 1.09 -1.74 0.52
N ILE A 95 -0.13 -1.29 0.77
CA ILE A 95 -0.45 -0.45 1.94
C ILE A 95 -0.16 -1.19 3.25
N GLU A 96 -0.39 -2.50 3.32
CA GLU A 96 -0.06 -3.32 4.49
C GLU A 96 1.45 -3.38 4.72
N VAL A 97 2.24 -3.51 3.65
CA VAL A 97 3.70 -3.48 3.70
C VAL A 97 4.18 -2.09 4.13
N ASN A 98 3.64 -1.03 3.54
CA ASN A 98 4.01 0.36 3.81
C ASN A 98 3.76 0.72 5.28
N ARG A 99 2.55 0.42 5.81
CA ARG A 99 2.21 0.70 7.20
C ARG A 99 3.00 -0.14 8.20
N SER A 100 3.33 -1.39 7.85
CA SER A 100 4.17 -2.24 8.69
C SER A 100 5.60 -1.71 8.74
N LEU A 101 6.23 -1.43 7.59
CA LEU A 101 7.59 -0.89 7.51
C LEU A 101 7.76 0.42 8.28
N ARG A 102 6.72 1.27 8.35
CA ARG A 102 6.74 2.54 9.09
C ARG A 102 6.94 2.35 10.60
N VAL A 103 6.53 1.20 11.15
CA VAL A 103 6.56 0.92 12.59
C VAL A 103 7.59 -0.12 13.00
N LEU A 104 8.32 -0.70 12.04
CA LEU A 104 9.36 -1.68 12.28
C LEU A 104 10.71 -1.02 12.57
N ASP A 105 11.49 -1.64 13.43
CA ASP A 105 12.87 -1.25 13.68
C ASP A 105 13.82 -1.98 12.73
N GLY A 106 13.49 -3.20 12.31
CA GLY A 106 14.29 -4.00 11.39
C GLY A 106 13.45 -4.95 10.54
N ALA A 107 14.05 -5.59 9.55
CA ALA A 107 13.35 -6.53 8.67
C ALA A 107 14.21 -7.76 8.31
N VAL A 108 13.52 -8.88 8.11
CA VAL A 108 14.02 -10.08 7.44
C VAL A 108 13.47 -10.11 6.04
N VAL A 109 14.34 -10.08 5.02
CA VAL A 109 13.92 -10.17 3.62
C VAL A 109 14.20 -11.58 3.11
N VAL A 110 13.15 -12.31 2.77
CA VAL A 110 13.24 -13.70 2.29
C VAL A 110 13.30 -13.71 0.77
N PHE A 111 14.37 -14.29 0.24
CA PHE A 111 14.59 -14.48 -1.20
C PHE A 111 14.36 -15.93 -1.58
N ASP A 112 13.81 -16.16 -2.76
CA ASP A 112 13.73 -17.50 -3.35
C ASP A 112 15.10 -17.87 -3.95
N GLY A 113 15.68 -18.99 -3.54
CA GLY A 113 16.97 -19.48 -4.05
C GLY A 113 16.97 -19.78 -5.55
N VAL A 114 15.79 -20.03 -6.13
CA VAL A 114 15.62 -20.29 -7.57
C VAL A 114 15.29 -19.02 -8.34
N ALA A 115 14.34 -18.20 -7.88
CA ALA A 115 13.92 -16.98 -8.59
C ALA A 115 14.85 -15.79 -8.32
N GLY A 116 15.43 -15.69 -7.14
CA GLY A 116 16.32 -14.60 -6.73
C GLY A 116 15.58 -13.29 -6.45
N VAL A 117 16.05 -12.20 -7.05
CA VAL A 117 15.43 -10.88 -6.92
C VAL A 117 14.33 -10.73 -7.96
N GLU A 118 13.10 -10.51 -7.53
CA GLU A 118 11.92 -10.32 -8.37
C GLU A 118 11.39 -8.88 -8.26
N PRO A 119 10.50 -8.40 -9.16
CA PRO A 119 10.04 -7.01 -9.19
C PRO A 119 9.41 -6.53 -7.88
N GLN A 120 8.65 -7.38 -7.20
CA GLN A 120 8.07 -7.03 -5.89
C GLN A 120 9.13 -6.91 -4.80
N THR A 121 10.20 -7.72 -4.87
CA THR A 121 11.35 -7.58 -3.98
C THR A 121 11.96 -6.19 -4.11
N GLU A 122 12.15 -5.69 -5.34
CA GLU A 122 12.67 -4.34 -5.58
C GLU A 122 11.74 -3.26 -5.03
N THR A 123 10.42 -3.40 -5.22
CA THR A 123 9.43 -2.45 -4.69
C THR A 123 9.46 -2.40 -3.17
N ASN A 124 9.41 -3.56 -2.51
CA ASN A 124 9.48 -3.65 -1.05
C ASN A 124 10.82 -3.18 -0.49
N TRP A 125 11.90 -3.41 -1.24
CA TRP A 125 13.24 -2.95 -0.89
C TRP A 125 13.32 -1.43 -0.87
N ARG A 126 12.80 -0.75 -1.92
CA ARG A 126 12.73 0.72 -1.98
C ARG A 126 11.86 1.31 -0.87
N LEU A 127 10.78 0.63 -0.48
CA LEU A 127 9.99 1.06 0.67
C LEU A 127 10.79 0.95 1.98
N ALA A 128 11.54 -0.13 2.17
CA ALA A 128 12.41 -0.28 3.32
C ALA A 128 13.54 0.76 3.34
N ASP A 129 14.10 1.13 2.17
CA ASP A 129 15.07 2.24 2.04
C ASP A 129 14.44 3.59 2.41
N LYS A 130 13.22 3.85 1.95
CA LYS A 130 12.48 5.07 2.29
C LYS A 130 12.35 5.26 3.80
N TYR A 131 12.07 4.19 4.53
CA TYR A 131 11.94 4.23 5.99
C TYR A 131 13.25 3.91 6.72
N ARG A 132 14.38 3.78 5.99
CA ARG A 132 15.72 3.46 6.54
C ARG A 132 15.71 2.25 7.48
N VAL A 133 14.93 1.22 7.13
CA VAL A 133 14.79 0.00 7.92
C VAL A 133 16.01 -0.90 7.71
N PRO A 134 16.86 -1.13 8.73
CA PRO A 134 17.95 -2.12 8.67
C PRO A 134 17.41 -3.52 8.42
N ARG A 135 18.15 -4.33 7.67
CA ARG A 135 17.64 -5.64 7.25
C ARG A 135 18.71 -6.72 7.21
N VAL A 136 18.26 -7.95 7.40
CA VAL A 136 19.01 -9.17 7.09
C VAL A 136 18.31 -9.91 5.97
N ALA A 137 19.07 -10.55 5.09
CA ALA A 137 18.55 -11.32 3.97
C ALA A 137 18.60 -12.81 4.30
N PHE A 138 17.57 -13.56 3.92
CA PHE A 138 17.50 -15.01 4.04
C PHE A 138 17.21 -15.63 2.69
N VAL A 139 18.20 -16.30 2.09
CA VAL A 139 18.04 -17.03 0.83
C VAL A 139 17.46 -18.40 1.17
N ASN A 140 16.18 -18.53 0.91
CA ASN A 140 15.34 -19.69 1.21
C ASN A 140 15.26 -20.67 0.04
N LYS A 141 14.72 -21.86 0.28
CA LYS A 141 14.47 -22.89 -0.72
C LYS A 141 15.74 -23.42 -1.41
N LEU A 142 16.85 -23.47 -0.71
CA LEU A 142 18.10 -24.00 -1.26
C LEU A 142 18.06 -25.53 -1.51
N ASP A 143 17.02 -26.20 -1.06
CA ASP A 143 16.71 -27.60 -1.33
C ASP A 143 16.05 -27.84 -2.70
N ARG A 144 15.62 -26.78 -3.41
CA ARG A 144 14.94 -26.89 -4.70
C ARG A 144 15.92 -26.98 -5.86
N THR A 145 15.53 -27.71 -6.92
CA THR A 145 16.27 -27.79 -8.16
C THR A 145 16.39 -26.41 -8.80
N GLY A 146 17.62 -26.03 -9.20
CA GLY A 146 17.95 -24.72 -9.76
C GLY A 146 18.23 -23.63 -8.72
N ALA A 147 18.22 -23.97 -7.41
CA ALA A 147 18.60 -23.02 -6.37
C ALA A 147 20.11 -22.73 -6.39
N ASP A 148 20.48 -21.45 -6.35
CA ASP A 148 21.85 -20.98 -6.38
C ASP A 148 22.03 -19.77 -5.48
N PHE A 149 22.67 -19.97 -4.35
CA PHE A 149 22.92 -18.94 -3.35
C PHE A 149 23.81 -17.81 -3.88
N ALA A 150 24.90 -18.17 -4.57
CA ALA A 150 25.85 -17.18 -5.08
C ALA A 150 25.23 -16.28 -6.14
N ARG A 151 24.40 -16.86 -7.03
CA ARG A 151 23.63 -16.12 -8.02
C ARG A 151 22.65 -15.13 -7.36
N VAL A 152 21.94 -15.53 -6.29
CA VAL A 152 21.01 -14.63 -5.59
C VAL A 152 21.76 -13.48 -4.95
N VAL A 153 22.91 -13.74 -4.30
CA VAL A 153 23.78 -12.69 -3.73
C VAL A 153 24.24 -11.71 -4.82
N ALA A 154 24.68 -12.20 -5.98
CA ALA A 154 25.06 -11.34 -7.10
C ALA A 154 23.86 -10.51 -7.60
N MET A 155 22.67 -11.11 -7.73
CA MET A 155 21.46 -10.37 -8.11
C MET A 155 21.09 -9.27 -7.10
N MET A 156 21.31 -9.48 -5.80
CA MET A 156 21.10 -8.43 -4.78
C MET A 156 22.04 -7.24 -5.04
N GLN A 157 23.31 -7.50 -5.33
CA GLN A 157 24.29 -6.45 -5.67
C GLN A 157 23.91 -5.69 -6.94
N ASP A 158 23.59 -6.42 -8.01
CA ASP A 158 23.33 -5.84 -9.32
C ASP A 158 21.98 -5.09 -9.39
N ARG A 159 20.91 -5.67 -8.82
CA ARG A 159 19.55 -5.14 -8.98
C ARG A 159 19.11 -4.22 -7.83
N LEU A 160 19.56 -4.48 -6.61
CA LEU A 160 19.21 -3.67 -5.44
C LEU A 160 20.28 -2.63 -5.11
N GLY A 161 21.48 -2.72 -5.71
CA GLY A 161 22.57 -1.77 -5.52
C GLY A 161 23.18 -1.79 -4.12
N VAL A 162 23.14 -2.95 -3.44
CA VAL A 162 23.59 -3.09 -2.04
C VAL A 162 24.83 -3.97 -1.93
N VAL A 163 25.62 -3.75 -0.87
CA VAL A 163 26.69 -4.67 -0.50
C VAL A 163 26.06 -5.85 0.24
N ALA A 164 25.72 -6.92 -0.50
CA ALA A 164 25.23 -8.16 0.08
C ALA A 164 26.42 -8.93 0.67
N LEU A 165 26.40 -9.15 2.01
CA LEU A 165 27.51 -9.74 2.75
C LEU A 165 27.14 -11.14 3.26
N PRO A 166 27.57 -12.23 2.60
CA PRO A 166 27.31 -13.59 3.08
C PRO A 166 27.91 -13.83 4.45
N LEU A 167 27.09 -14.25 5.41
CA LEU A 167 27.53 -14.77 6.70
C LEU A 167 27.71 -16.29 6.67
N GLN A 168 27.17 -16.93 5.65
CA GLN A 168 27.13 -18.39 5.52
C GLN A 168 27.39 -18.81 4.08
N LEU A 169 27.92 -20.04 3.91
CA LEU A 169 27.96 -20.74 2.63
C LEU A 169 27.13 -22.03 2.74
N PRO A 170 26.33 -22.39 1.73
CA PRO A 170 25.57 -23.63 1.75
C PRO A 170 26.48 -24.87 1.67
N ILE A 171 26.13 -25.93 2.37
CA ILE A 171 26.76 -27.25 2.28
C ILE A 171 25.82 -28.16 1.48
N GLY A 172 26.26 -28.53 0.27
CA GLY A 172 25.44 -29.20 -0.72
C GLY A 172 24.57 -28.22 -1.50
N ALA A 173 23.88 -28.72 -2.50
CA ALA A 173 23.00 -27.97 -3.38
C ALA A 173 21.73 -28.77 -3.64
N GLU A 174 20.61 -28.10 -3.89
CA GLU A 174 19.34 -28.73 -4.24
C GLU A 174 18.94 -29.81 -3.21
N GLY A 175 18.59 -31.01 -3.67
CA GLY A 175 18.22 -32.13 -2.81
C GLY A 175 19.31 -32.56 -1.80
N ASP A 176 20.58 -32.23 -2.05
CA ASP A 176 21.72 -32.51 -1.19
C ASP A 176 22.04 -31.36 -0.21
N PHE A 177 21.27 -30.27 -0.21
CA PHE A 177 21.41 -29.20 0.76
C PHE A 177 21.16 -29.73 2.17
N ARG A 178 22.20 -29.74 3.03
CA ARG A 178 22.15 -30.34 4.38
C ARG A 178 22.64 -29.44 5.48
N GLY A 179 23.18 -28.26 5.15
CA GLY A 179 23.73 -27.38 6.15
C GLY A 179 24.34 -26.13 5.59
N VAL A 180 24.98 -25.38 6.46
CA VAL A 180 25.69 -24.14 6.13
C VAL A 180 27.04 -24.10 6.84
N VAL A 181 28.02 -23.40 6.25
CA VAL A 181 29.27 -23.01 6.93
C VAL A 181 29.07 -21.63 7.51
N ASP A 182 29.16 -21.49 8.82
CA ASP A 182 29.25 -20.20 9.52
C ASP A 182 30.64 -19.59 9.24
N LEU A 183 30.67 -18.48 8.52
CA LEU A 183 31.90 -17.80 8.12
C LEU A 183 32.59 -17.04 9.29
N LEU A 184 31.84 -16.65 10.31
CA LEU A 184 32.39 -15.98 11.46
C LEU A 184 33.25 -16.91 12.32
N ARG A 185 32.76 -18.14 12.54
CA ARG A 185 33.39 -19.15 13.38
C ARG A 185 34.20 -20.18 12.60
N LEU A 186 34.04 -20.24 11.27
CA LEU A 186 34.55 -21.31 10.40
C LEU A 186 34.15 -22.71 10.91
N ARG A 187 32.85 -22.88 11.18
CA ARG A 187 32.23 -24.14 11.60
C ARG A 187 31.10 -24.49 10.68
N ALA A 188 30.87 -25.79 10.48
CA ALA A 188 29.71 -26.27 9.76
C ALA A 188 28.55 -26.48 10.73
N LEU A 189 27.36 -26.00 10.33
CA LEU A 189 26.08 -26.26 10.98
C LEU A 189 25.32 -27.24 10.09
N VAL A 190 25.05 -28.45 10.58
CA VAL A 190 24.49 -29.54 9.78
C VAL A 190 23.20 -30.04 10.42
N TRP A 191 22.17 -30.21 9.60
CA TRP A 191 20.89 -30.84 9.95
C TRP A 191 20.87 -32.22 9.34
N ASP A 192 20.94 -33.27 10.17
CA ASP A 192 21.04 -34.66 9.70
C ASP A 192 19.69 -35.22 9.19
N LYS A 193 18.55 -34.64 9.66
CA LYS A 193 17.19 -34.98 9.21
C LYS A 193 16.37 -33.71 8.95
N ASP A 194 15.21 -33.90 8.31
CA ASP A 194 14.21 -32.84 8.08
C ASP A 194 13.29 -32.64 9.30
N ASP A 195 13.71 -33.08 10.48
CA ASP A 195 12.96 -33.01 11.73
C ASP A 195 13.34 -31.75 12.52
N ALA A 196 12.38 -30.83 12.67
CA ALA A 196 12.58 -29.57 13.37
C ALA A 196 12.85 -29.74 14.89
N SER A 197 12.60 -30.91 15.46
CA SER A 197 12.90 -31.19 16.87
C SER A 197 14.36 -31.60 17.12
N GLU A 198 15.12 -31.90 16.08
CA GLU A 198 16.54 -32.25 16.22
C GLU A 198 17.40 -30.97 16.28
N PRO A 199 18.29 -30.85 17.28
CA PRO A 199 19.18 -29.70 17.36
C PRO A 199 20.21 -29.70 16.23
N VAL A 200 20.56 -28.49 15.77
CA VAL A 200 21.63 -28.32 14.79
C VAL A 200 22.93 -28.88 15.33
N ARG A 201 23.67 -29.63 14.52
CA ARG A 201 24.96 -30.21 14.88
C ARG A 201 26.12 -29.36 14.34
N GLU A 202 26.99 -28.92 15.23
CA GLU A 202 28.25 -28.30 14.82
C GLU A 202 29.29 -29.36 14.39
N ALA A 203 30.00 -29.06 13.32
CA ALA A 203 31.05 -29.89 12.75
C ALA A 203 32.19 -29.06 12.16
N ASP A 204 33.28 -29.71 11.79
CA ASP A 204 34.33 -29.03 11.03
C ASP A 204 33.87 -28.77 9.60
N VAL A 205 34.40 -27.69 9.01
CA VAL A 205 34.11 -27.33 7.62
C VAL A 205 34.53 -28.47 6.68
N PRO A 206 33.67 -28.95 5.78
CA PRO A 206 34.05 -29.98 4.81
C PRO A 206 35.30 -29.59 4.03
N ALA A 207 36.25 -30.51 3.85
CA ALA A 207 37.57 -30.21 3.24
C ALA A 207 37.44 -29.56 1.86
N GLY A 208 36.41 -29.95 1.05
CA GLY A 208 36.15 -29.37 -0.26
C GLY A 208 35.65 -27.92 -0.24
N LEU A 209 35.13 -27.42 0.90
CA LEU A 209 34.62 -26.06 1.05
C LEU A 209 35.55 -25.15 1.87
N LEU A 210 36.61 -25.70 2.50
CA LEU A 210 37.43 -24.97 3.45
C LEU A 210 38.13 -23.75 2.81
N ASP A 211 38.67 -23.89 1.61
CA ASP A 211 39.37 -22.80 0.94
C ASP A 211 38.38 -21.72 0.44
N GLU A 212 37.20 -22.10 0.02
CA GLU A 212 36.14 -21.18 -0.34
C GLU A 212 35.64 -20.42 0.89
N ALA A 213 35.40 -21.12 2.00
CA ALA A 213 34.99 -20.52 3.27
C ALA A 213 36.02 -19.53 3.80
N ARG A 214 37.33 -19.84 3.69
CA ARG A 214 38.40 -18.93 4.10
C ARG A 214 38.41 -17.66 3.24
N ARG A 215 38.26 -17.79 1.90
CA ARG A 215 38.17 -16.61 1.00
C ARG A 215 36.93 -15.77 1.29
N ALA A 216 35.79 -16.40 1.52
CA ALA A 216 34.55 -15.72 1.86
C ALA A 216 34.65 -15.00 3.20
N ARG A 217 35.24 -15.65 4.22
CA ARG A 217 35.53 -15.03 5.53
C ARG A 217 36.45 -13.82 5.38
N ALA A 218 37.53 -13.92 4.59
CA ALA A 218 38.44 -12.80 4.39
C ALA A 218 37.71 -11.56 3.86
N ARG A 219 36.85 -11.72 2.85
CA ARG A 219 36.00 -10.64 2.30
C ARG A 219 35.02 -10.10 3.35
N LEU A 220 34.43 -10.97 4.17
CA LEU A 220 33.55 -10.56 5.27
C LEU A 220 34.31 -9.71 6.29
N VAL A 221 35.50 -10.16 6.71
CA VAL A 221 36.34 -9.42 7.69
C VAL A 221 36.75 -8.07 7.10
N GLU A 222 37.19 -8.01 5.83
CA GLU A 222 37.55 -6.79 5.12
C GLU A 222 36.40 -5.78 5.13
N ALA A 223 35.19 -6.17 4.73
CA ALA A 223 34.02 -5.30 4.72
C ALA A 223 33.66 -4.78 6.12
N VAL A 224 33.88 -5.56 7.17
CA VAL A 224 33.59 -5.17 8.55
C VAL A 224 34.63 -4.20 9.09
N VAL A 225 35.92 -4.49 8.89
CA VAL A 225 37.00 -3.64 9.44
C VAL A 225 37.08 -2.28 8.76
N GLU A 226 36.64 -2.16 7.51
CA GLU A 226 36.51 -0.88 6.79
C GLU A 226 35.56 0.12 7.47
N GLN A 227 34.71 -0.34 8.40
CA GLN A 227 33.79 0.52 9.14
C GLN A 227 34.37 1.11 10.42
N ASP A 228 35.55 0.67 10.85
CA ASP A 228 36.22 1.08 12.11
C ASP A 228 37.73 1.19 11.89
N ASP A 229 38.23 2.42 11.96
CA ASP A 229 39.66 2.71 11.73
C ASP A 229 40.61 1.88 12.64
N SER A 230 40.19 1.59 13.87
CA SER A 230 41.00 0.81 14.82
C SER A 230 41.05 -0.68 14.44
N LEU A 231 39.96 -1.23 13.93
CA LEU A 231 39.89 -2.60 13.41
C LEU A 231 40.66 -2.72 12.09
N LEU A 232 40.55 -1.71 11.22
CA LEU A 232 41.29 -1.65 9.97
C LEU A 232 42.81 -1.63 10.20
N ASP A 233 43.28 -0.79 11.13
CA ASP A 233 44.68 -0.72 11.50
C ASP A 233 45.20 -2.06 12.08
N ALA A 234 44.43 -2.73 12.93
CA ALA A 234 44.79 -4.04 13.48
C ALA A 234 44.88 -5.10 12.37
N TRP A 235 43.90 -5.13 11.46
CA TRP A 235 43.86 -6.05 10.34
C TRP A 235 45.03 -5.84 9.36
N LEU A 236 45.36 -4.57 9.04
CA LEU A 236 46.51 -4.23 8.19
C LEU A 236 47.86 -4.63 8.81
N ARG A 237 47.96 -4.67 10.14
CA ARG A 237 49.16 -5.22 10.84
C ARG A 237 49.23 -6.75 10.82
N GLY A 238 48.12 -7.42 10.39
CA GLY A 238 48.02 -8.87 10.41
C GLY A 238 47.55 -9.44 11.75
N ASP A 239 46.98 -8.59 12.62
CA ASP A 239 46.41 -9.03 13.89
C ASP A 239 45.10 -9.81 13.64
N GLU A 240 44.85 -10.84 14.45
CA GLU A 240 43.56 -11.56 14.39
C GLU A 240 42.47 -10.70 15.02
N ILE A 241 41.39 -10.46 14.27
CA ILE A 241 40.24 -9.68 14.75
C ILE A 241 39.35 -10.58 15.62
N PRO A 242 39.09 -10.22 16.89
CA PRO A 242 38.24 -11.00 17.78
C PRO A 242 36.83 -11.14 17.25
N LEU A 243 36.19 -12.30 17.49
CA LEU A 243 34.82 -12.59 17.04
C LEU A 243 33.81 -11.54 17.52
N GLU A 244 33.96 -11.10 18.78
CA GLU A 244 33.10 -10.08 19.38
C GLU A 244 33.20 -8.73 18.64
N SER A 245 34.40 -8.34 18.21
CA SER A 245 34.64 -7.13 17.44
C SER A 245 34.04 -7.25 16.03
N LEU A 246 34.17 -8.42 15.40
CA LEU A 246 33.50 -8.69 14.09
C LEU A 246 31.98 -8.63 14.20
N GLN A 247 31.40 -9.19 15.25
CA GLN A 247 29.97 -9.14 15.50
C GLN A 247 29.48 -7.70 15.76
N ALA A 248 30.24 -6.93 16.53
CA ALA A 248 29.92 -5.51 16.78
C ALA A 248 30.01 -4.68 15.51
N GLY A 249 31.05 -4.88 14.68
CA GLY A 249 31.18 -4.21 13.38
C GLY A 249 30.09 -4.61 12.38
N LEU A 250 29.72 -5.90 12.33
CA LEU A 250 28.57 -6.37 11.53
C LEU A 250 27.28 -5.68 11.94
N ARG A 251 27.03 -5.59 13.25
CA ARG A 251 25.86 -4.87 13.75
C ARG A 251 25.89 -3.40 13.33
N ALA A 252 27.01 -2.71 13.57
CA ALA A 252 27.16 -1.30 13.24
C ALA A 252 26.91 -1.03 11.74
N GLY A 253 27.53 -1.81 10.84
CA GLY A 253 27.32 -1.66 9.41
C GLY A 253 25.90 -2.03 8.94
N THR A 254 25.27 -3.02 9.60
CA THR A 254 23.86 -3.36 9.33
C THR A 254 22.92 -2.21 9.72
N LEU A 255 23.13 -1.60 10.89
CA LEU A 255 22.34 -0.47 11.38
C LEU A 255 22.55 0.79 10.52
N ALA A 256 23.76 1.01 10.07
CA ALA A 256 24.09 2.10 9.14
C ALA A 256 23.60 1.88 7.71
N GLY A 257 23.18 0.64 7.37
CA GLY A 257 22.79 0.27 6.00
C GLY A 257 23.96 0.16 5.03
N THR A 258 25.21 0.06 5.52
CA THR A 258 26.43 -0.04 4.69
C THR A 258 26.45 -1.37 3.93
N PHE A 259 26.00 -2.43 4.57
CA PHE A 259 25.86 -3.75 3.97
C PHE A 259 24.66 -4.50 4.55
N VAL A 260 24.26 -5.57 3.86
CA VAL A 260 23.16 -6.44 4.25
C VAL A 260 23.70 -7.84 4.53
N PRO A 261 23.63 -8.34 5.78
CA PRO A 261 24.00 -9.71 6.11
C PRO A 261 23.09 -10.72 5.37
N VAL A 262 23.67 -11.72 4.73
CA VAL A 262 22.95 -12.74 3.97
C VAL A 262 23.15 -14.11 4.59
N LEU A 263 22.02 -14.78 4.91
CA LEU A 263 21.96 -16.13 5.45
C LEU A 263 21.36 -17.09 4.41
N ALA A 264 21.59 -18.36 4.61
CA ALA A 264 21.23 -19.45 3.72
C ALA A 264 20.37 -20.50 4.41
N GLY A 265 19.33 -21.01 3.74
CA GLY A 265 18.51 -22.05 4.34
C GLY A 265 17.41 -22.64 3.45
N SER A 266 16.65 -23.51 4.06
CA SER A 266 15.38 -24.04 3.53
C SER A 266 14.39 -24.15 4.68
N ALA A 267 13.47 -23.20 4.78
CA ALA A 267 12.45 -23.20 5.82
C ALA A 267 11.58 -24.45 5.75
N PHE A 268 11.23 -24.91 4.54
CA PHE A 268 10.44 -26.13 4.36
C PHE A 268 11.14 -27.39 4.91
N LYS A 269 12.46 -27.44 4.83
CA LYS A 269 13.29 -28.52 5.38
C LYS A 269 13.76 -28.27 6.81
N ASN A 270 13.25 -27.25 7.49
CA ASN A 270 13.62 -26.83 8.85
C ASN A 270 15.12 -26.55 9.01
N ARG A 271 15.78 -25.97 7.98
CA ARG A 271 17.23 -25.75 7.96
C ARG A 271 17.56 -24.26 7.87
N GLY A 272 18.40 -23.77 8.77
CA GLY A 272 18.88 -22.38 8.76
C GLY A 272 18.00 -21.37 9.49
N VAL A 273 16.92 -21.80 10.16
CA VAL A 273 15.99 -20.87 10.84
C VAL A 273 16.55 -20.41 12.20
N GLU A 274 17.19 -21.31 12.96
CA GLU A 274 17.83 -20.94 14.24
C GLU A 274 18.97 -19.91 14.02
N PRO A 275 19.89 -20.08 13.05
CA PRO A 275 20.87 -19.04 12.74
C PRO A 275 20.25 -17.73 12.26
N LEU A 276 19.09 -17.77 11.58
CA LEU A 276 18.35 -16.56 11.21
C LEU A 276 17.84 -15.83 12.45
N LEU A 277 17.26 -16.54 13.43
CA LEU A 277 16.84 -15.97 14.71
C LEU A 277 18.02 -15.37 15.50
N ASP A 278 19.16 -16.05 15.52
CA ASP A 278 20.38 -15.54 16.14
C ASP A 278 20.84 -14.24 15.45
N ALA A 279 20.80 -14.18 14.11
CA ALA A 279 21.15 -12.98 13.34
C ALA A 279 20.18 -11.81 13.60
N VAL A 280 18.88 -12.08 13.74
CA VAL A 280 17.88 -11.08 14.12
C VAL A 280 18.23 -10.44 15.46
N VAL A 281 18.53 -11.25 16.47
CA VAL A 281 18.92 -10.76 17.80
C VAL A 281 20.25 -10.01 17.77
N ALA A 282 21.23 -10.54 17.03
CA ALA A 282 22.57 -9.99 17.00
C ALA A 282 22.68 -8.69 16.18
N TYR A 283 22.05 -8.60 15.03
CA TYR A 283 22.32 -7.55 14.03
C TYR A 283 21.20 -6.55 13.82
N LEU A 284 19.92 -6.88 14.09
CA LEU A 284 18.83 -5.93 13.94
C LEU A 284 18.68 -5.02 15.17
N PRO A 285 18.17 -3.79 14.97
CA PRO A 285 18.15 -2.78 16.03
C PRO A 285 17.11 -3.06 17.12
N ARG A 286 17.36 -2.50 18.28
CA ARG A 286 16.37 -2.27 19.33
C ARG A 286 15.57 -1.01 19.00
N PRO A 287 14.37 -0.85 19.59
CA PRO A 287 13.65 0.42 19.54
C PRO A 287 14.53 1.60 19.97
N GLY A 288 14.54 2.66 19.15
CA GLY A 288 15.32 3.87 19.42
C GLY A 288 16.80 3.82 18.98
N GLU A 289 17.31 2.70 18.47
CA GLU A 289 18.66 2.62 17.90
C GLU A 289 18.73 3.02 16.41
N THR A 290 17.61 3.06 15.72
CA THR A 290 17.55 3.56 14.34
C THR A 290 17.62 5.07 14.31
N ASN A 291 18.45 5.64 13.41
CA ASN A 291 18.56 7.07 13.18
C ASN A 291 17.27 7.59 12.49
N HIS A 292 16.21 7.79 13.26
CA HIS A 292 15.13 8.64 12.82
C HIS A 292 15.64 10.09 12.93
N GLU A 293 15.44 10.91 11.91
CA GLU A 293 15.79 12.35 11.94
C GLU A 293 15.05 13.10 13.06
N ASP A 294 14.02 12.49 13.63
CA ASP A 294 13.23 13.03 14.72
C ASP A 294 13.77 12.48 16.07
N GLU A 295 14.52 13.31 16.79
CA GLU A 295 14.99 13.03 18.16
C GLU A 295 13.85 12.69 19.14
N THR A 296 12.59 12.94 18.75
CA THR A 296 11.42 12.62 19.57
C THR A 296 11.11 11.12 19.66
N LEU A 297 11.80 10.28 18.88
CA LEU A 297 11.57 8.83 18.76
C LEU A 297 12.60 7.96 19.53
N ASN A 298 13.14 8.46 20.62
CA ASN A 298 14.26 7.85 21.36
C ASN A 298 13.92 6.64 22.23
N ALA A 299 12.71 6.12 22.18
CA ALA A 299 12.20 5.00 22.99
C ALA A 299 12.34 5.18 24.53
N ASP A 300 12.29 6.43 25.02
CA ASP A 300 12.33 6.74 26.42
C ASP A 300 10.96 6.49 27.09
N PRO A 301 10.87 5.56 28.06
CA PRO A 301 9.60 5.28 28.75
C PRO A 301 9.16 6.38 29.74
N ASP A 302 10.03 7.29 30.10
CA ASP A 302 9.75 8.37 31.05
C ASP A 302 9.45 9.72 30.35
N ALA A 303 9.56 9.76 29.02
CA ALA A 303 9.18 10.91 28.20
C ALA A 303 7.63 11.03 28.05
N PRO A 304 7.11 12.19 27.64
CA PRO A 304 5.70 12.33 27.29
C PRO A 304 5.25 11.33 26.22
N PHE A 305 4.06 10.74 26.40
CA PHE A 305 3.56 9.66 25.54
C PHE A 305 3.42 10.09 24.07
N ALA A 306 3.89 9.23 23.17
CA ALA A 306 3.64 9.33 21.73
C ALA A 306 3.59 7.94 21.08
N ALA A 307 2.55 7.71 20.29
CA ALA A 307 2.36 6.46 19.54
C ALA A 307 1.76 6.73 18.16
N LEU A 308 2.00 5.82 17.22
CA LEU A 308 1.39 5.81 15.90
C LEU A 308 0.33 4.71 15.82
N ALA A 309 -0.88 5.06 15.43
CA ALA A 309 -1.92 4.12 15.05
C ALA A 309 -1.67 3.67 13.62
N PHE A 310 -1.14 2.45 13.42
CA PHE A 310 -0.72 2.00 12.09
C PHE A 310 -1.70 1.04 11.40
N LYS A 311 -2.64 0.46 12.15
CA LYS A 311 -3.65 -0.44 11.60
C LYS A 311 -4.93 -0.35 12.43
N VAL A 312 -6.07 -0.26 11.76
CA VAL A 312 -7.40 -0.36 12.36
C VAL A 312 -8.09 -1.61 11.82
N VAL A 313 -8.65 -2.42 12.70
CA VAL A 313 -9.47 -3.59 12.34
C VAL A 313 -10.84 -3.38 12.99
N ALA A 314 -11.90 -3.37 12.19
CA ALA A 314 -13.26 -3.25 12.67
C ALA A 314 -13.90 -4.63 12.73
N ASP A 315 -14.50 -4.98 13.87
CA ASP A 315 -15.29 -6.18 14.05
C ASP A 315 -16.70 -5.83 14.56
N ASP A 316 -17.55 -6.84 14.79
CA ASP A 316 -18.90 -6.66 15.29
C ASP A 316 -18.94 -6.12 16.75
N HIS A 317 -17.82 -6.15 17.47
CA HIS A 317 -17.68 -5.72 18.85
C HIS A 317 -17.04 -4.33 18.98
N GLY A 318 -16.59 -3.73 17.87
CA GLY A 318 -15.98 -2.40 17.80
C GLY A 318 -14.70 -2.36 16.97
N ALA A 319 -13.99 -1.24 17.02
CA ALA A 319 -12.72 -1.09 16.35
C ALA A 319 -11.56 -1.39 17.29
N MET A 320 -10.64 -2.23 16.83
CA MET A 320 -9.34 -2.48 17.43
C MET A 320 -8.28 -1.73 16.66
N THR A 321 -7.47 -0.95 17.34
CA THR A 321 -6.40 -0.14 16.72
C THR A 321 -5.05 -0.65 17.16
N PHE A 322 -4.22 -1.02 16.21
CA PHE A 322 -2.84 -1.41 16.45
C PHE A 322 -1.97 -0.16 16.56
N VAL A 323 -1.21 -0.08 17.63
CA VAL A 323 -0.37 1.07 17.93
C VAL A 323 1.09 0.64 18.16
N ARG A 324 2.03 1.49 17.71
CA ARG A 324 3.43 1.46 18.06
C ARG A 324 3.70 2.59 19.02
N VAL A 325 4.14 2.27 20.23
CA VAL A 325 4.57 3.27 21.22
C VAL A 325 6.02 3.66 20.95
N TYR A 326 6.26 4.92 20.63
CA TYR A 326 7.62 5.42 20.38
C TYR A 326 8.27 5.95 21.64
N ARG A 327 7.52 6.60 22.52
CA ARG A 327 7.99 7.10 23.80
C ARG A 327 6.90 7.12 24.85
N GLY A 328 7.29 7.19 26.12
CA GLY A 328 6.35 7.24 27.22
C GLY A 328 5.69 5.91 27.58
N ARG A 329 4.60 6.01 28.29
CA ARG A 329 3.78 4.88 28.78
C ARG A 329 2.31 5.10 28.46
N LEU A 330 1.58 4.02 28.22
CA LEU A 330 0.14 4.02 27.99
C LEU A 330 -0.51 3.00 28.91
N ALA A 331 -1.21 3.46 29.94
CA ALA A 331 -1.95 2.61 30.84
C ALA A 331 -3.38 2.35 30.34
N ARG A 332 -3.94 1.19 30.68
CA ARG A 332 -5.35 0.88 30.48
C ARG A 332 -6.22 1.91 31.20
N GLY A 333 -7.24 2.44 30.52
CA GLY A 333 -8.12 3.47 31.04
C GLY A 333 -7.62 4.90 30.84
N ALA A 334 -6.40 5.10 30.36
CA ALA A 334 -5.83 6.41 30.06
C ALA A 334 -6.59 7.16 28.96
N SER A 335 -6.54 8.49 29.03
CA SER A 335 -7.00 9.37 27.95
C SER A 335 -5.81 9.82 27.12
N VAL A 336 -5.89 9.68 25.81
CA VAL A 336 -4.87 10.11 24.84
C VAL A 336 -5.43 11.21 23.96
N PHE A 337 -4.58 12.12 23.54
CA PHE A 337 -4.93 13.18 22.61
C PHE A 337 -4.59 12.72 21.18
N ASN A 338 -5.52 12.92 20.25
CA ASN A 338 -5.29 12.70 18.82
C ASN A 338 -5.15 14.06 18.12
N PRO A 339 -3.92 14.48 17.77
CA PRO A 339 -3.68 15.78 17.16
C PRO A 339 -4.38 15.97 15.81
N SER A 340 -4.52 14.88 15.02
CA SER A 340 -5.16 14.93 13.69
C SER A 340 -6.66 15.26 13.77
N THR A 341 -7.33 14.86 14.84
CA THR A 341 -8.76 15.13 15.05
C THR A 341 -9.02 16.27 16.05
N GLY A 342 -8.00 16.68 16.82
CA GLY A 342 -8.11 17.65 17.90
C GLY A 342 -8.90 17.14 19.12
N ARG A 343 -9.08 15.83 19.26
CA ARG A 343 -9.95 15.22 20.29
C ARG A 343 -9.17 14.33 21.24
N ASN A 344 -9.71 14.20 22.46
CA ASN A 344 -9.27 13.20 23.42
C ASN A 344 -10.09 11.92 23.23
N GLU A 345 -9.40 10.79 23.26
CA GLU A 345 -10.00 9.46 23.22
C GLU A 345 -9.54 8.62 24.41
N ARG A 346 -10.34 7.65 24.82
CA ARG A 346 -10.05 6.83 25.99
C ARG A 346 -9.73 5.39 25.60
N ILE A 347 -8.59 4.88 26.08
CA ILE A 347 -8.20 3.49 25.94
C ILE A 347 -8.99 2.63 26.93
N SER A 348 -9.86 1.76 26.46
CA SER A 348 -10.65 0.89 27.34
C SER A 348 -9.90 -0.40 27.68
N ARG A 349 -9.21 -0.99 26.72
CA ARG A 349 -8.41 -2.22 26.88
C ARG A 349 -7.14 -2.15 26.05
N ILE A 350 -6.16 -2.93 26.48
CA ILE A 350 -4.88 -3.13 25.79
C ILE A 350 -4.68 -4.63 25.64
N TYR A 351 -4.29 -5.07 24.43
CA TYR A 351 -4.02 -6.46 24.13
C TYR A 351 -2.63 -6.63 23.54
N GLU A 352 -1.88 -7.57 24.07
CA GLU A 352 -0.77 -8.17 23.35
C GLU A 352 -1.34 -9.13 22.30
N VAL A 353 -0.82 -9.07 21.08
CA VAL A 353 -1.41 -9.75 19.93
C VAL A 353 -0.60 -10.99 19.59
N HIS A 354 -1.26 -12.14 19.56
CA HIS A 354 -0.72 -13.41 19.11
C HIS A 354 -1.60 -13.95 17.98
N ALA A 355 -1.44 -13.41 16.77
CA ALA A 355 -2.26 -13.70 15.60
C ALA A 355 -3.78 -13.50 15.89
N ASP A 356 -4.53 -14.57 16.14
CA ASP A 356 -5.96 -14.56 16.46
C ASP A 356 -6.26 -14.47 17.97
N LYS A 357 -5.24 -14.58 18.84
CA LYS A 357 -5.41 -14.54 20.30
C LYS A 357 -5.05 -13.18 20.86
N HIS A 358 -5.81 -12.74 21.84
CA HIS A 358 -5.63 -11.47 22.53
C HIS A 358 -5.35 -11.72 24.00
N ILE A 359 -4.20 -11.26 24.50
CA ILE A 359 -3.82 -11.36 25.90
C ILE A 359 -3.95 -9.98 26.54
N ASP A 360 -4.77 -9.86 27.59
CA ASP A 360 -4.95 -8.59 28.32
C ASP A 360 -3.61 -8.08 28.88
N LYS A 361 -3.35 -6.79 28.70
CA LYS A 361 -2.19 -6.07 29.21
C LYS A 361 -2.65 -4.81 29.94
N ASP A 362 -2.00 -4.44 31.03
CA ASP A 362 -2.38 -3.26 31.79
C ASP A 362 -1.67 -1.98 31.33
N GLU A 363 -0.48 -2.11 30.76
CA GLU A 363 0.36 -0.99 30.31
C GLU A 363 1.19 -1.33 29.10
N LEU A 364 1.41 -0.36 28.22
CA LEU A 364 2.43 -0.36 27.18
C LEU A 364 3.51 0.64 27.51
N VAL A 365 4.72 0.33 27.09
CA VAL A 365 5.89 1.21 27.23
C VAL A 365 6.53 1.48 25.88
N ALA A 366 7.36 2.51 25.83
CA ALA A 366 8.15 2.83 24.64
C ALA A 366 8.81 1.59 24.03
N GLY A 367 8.62 1.40 22.74
CA GLY A 367 9.04 0.21 22.00
C GLY A 367 7.94 -0.83 21.77
N ASP A 368 6.87 -0.86 22.56
CA ASP A 368 5.82 -1.87 22.42
C ASP A 368 4.97 -1.67 21.15
N ILE A 369 4.57 -2.79 20.57
CA ILE A 369 3.51 -2.90 19.56
C ILE A 369 2.37 -3.69 20.18
N ALA A 370 1.15 -3.15 20.13
CA ALA A 370 -0.01 -3.78 20.74
C ALA A 370 -1.31 -3.30 20.08
N ALA A 371 -2.42 -3.97 20.39
CA ALA A 371 -3.73 -3.56 19.98
C ALA A 371 -4.46 -2.87 21.15
N VAL A 372 -5.14 -1.76 20.87
CA VAL A 372 -5.93 -1.00 21.84
C VAL A 372 -7.38 -0.89 21.39
N VAL A 373 -8.31 -0.88 22.35
CA VAL A 373 -9.74 -0.73 22.12
C VAL A 373 -10.24 0.53 22.82
N GLY A 374 -11.20 1.22 22.21
CA GLY A 374 -11.83 2.42 22.75
C GLY A 374 -11.68 3.66 21.88
N LEU A 375 -10.80 3.62 20.88
CA LEU A 375 -10.59 4.69 19.92
C LEU A 375 -11.72 4.69 18.87
N LYS A 376 -12.43 5.82 18.75
CA LYS A 376 -13.60 5.96 17.87
C LYS A 376 -13.27 6.74 16.59
N ASP A 377 -12.49 7.80 16.74
CA ASP A 377 -12.18 8.76 15.68
C ASP A 377 -10.77 8.55 15.10
N THR A 378 -9.96 7.69 15.72
CA THR A 378 -8.61 7.38 15.27
C THR A 378 -8.66 6.50 14.02
N LEU A 379 -7.89 6.89 13.01
CA LEU A 379 -7.67 6.17 11.75
C LEU A 379 -6.21 5.72 11.62
N THR A 380 -5.96 4.87 10.65
CA THR A 380 -4.58 4.48 10.26
C THR A 380 -3.76 5.70 9.88
N GLY A 381 -2.56 5.85 10.44
CA GLY A 381 -1.67 6.99 10.25
C GLY A 381 -1.81 8.09 11.29
N HIS A 382 -2.85 8.07 12.14
CA HIS A 382 -3.01 9.08 13.17
C HIS A 382 -2.00 8.90 14.31
N THR A 383 -1.53 10.02 14.84
CA THR A 383 -0.71 10.07 16.05
C THR A 383 -1.61 10.08 17.29
N LEU A 384 -1.18 9.40 18.33
CA LEU A 384 -1.72 9.49 19.68
C LEU A 384 -0.64 10.06 20.60
N ALA A 385 -0.92 11.11 21.32
CA ALA A 385 0.07 11.83 22.10
C ALA A 385 -0.47 12.25 23.48
N ASP A 386 0.44 12.74 24.31
CA ASP A 386 0.09 13.50 25.50
C ASP A 386 -0.50 14.85 25.06
N ARG A 387 -1.56 15.29 25.74
CA ARG A 387 -2.26 16.54 25.40
C ARG A 387 -1.40 17.78 25.61
N ASP A 388 -0.59 17.77 26.67
CA ASP A 388 0.23 18.92 27.04
C ASP A 388 1.54 18.99 26.22
N HIS A 389 1.88 17.88 25.56
CA HIS A 389 3.06 17.75 24.69
C HIS A 389 2.66 17.11 23.34
N PRO A 390 1.79 17.77 22.55
CA PRO A 390 1.33 17.21 21.29
C PRO A 390 2.49 17.12 20.29
N VAL A 391 2.60 15.97 19.65
CA VAL A 391 3.52 15.72 18.52
C VAL A 391 2.73 15.16 17.36
N HIS A 392 3.22 15.42 16.15
CA HIS A 392 2.75 14.77 14.93
C HIS A 392 3.90 13.88 14.44
N LEU A 393 3.67 12.58 14.43
CA LEU A 393 4.56 11.64 13.77
C LEU A 393 4.28 11.67 12.26
N GLU A 394 5.30 11.37 11.47
CA GLU A 394 5.15 11.29 10.02
C GLU A 394 3.99 10.37 9.62
N GLU A 395 3.12 10.85 8.76
CA GLU A 395 1.96 10.12 8.28
C GLU A 395 2.37 8.98 7.33
N ILE A 396 1.54 7.92 7.31
CA ILE A 396 1.69 6.83 6.36
C ILE A 396 1.21 7.32 4.99
N VAL A 397 2.11 7.34 4.01
CA VAL A 397 1.75 7.68 2.63
C VAL A 397 0.87 6.58 2.05
N VAL A 398 -0.38 6.94 1.78
CA VAL A 398 -1.34 6.04 1.14
C VAL A 398 -1.24 6.22 -0.38
N PRO A 399 -0.97 5.16 -1.15
CA PRO A 399 -0.94 5.25 -2.60
C PRO A 399 -2.34 5.52 -3.17
N GLU A 400 -2.41 6.21 -4.30
CA GLU A 400 -3.67 6.41 -5.02
C GLU A 400 -4.12 5.12 -5.68
N PRO A 401 -5.43 4.80 -5.61
CA PRO A 401 -5.98 3.61 -6.25
C PRO A 401 -5.94 3.72 -7.78
N VAL A 402 -5.75 2.58 -8.44
CA VAL A 402 -5.52 2.50 -9.90
C VAL A 402 -6.61 1.76 -10.67
N ILE A 403 -7.49 1.01 -9.99
CA ILE A 403 -8.57 0.23 -10.60
C ILE A 403 -9.90 0.59 -9.97
N ASP A 404 -10.92 0.71 -10.81
CA ASP A 404 -12.28 1.03 -10.45
C ASP A 404 -13.25 -0.11 -10.78
N VAL A 405 -14.20 -0.39 -9.89
CA VAL A 405 -15.35 -1.26 -10.14
C VAL A 405 -16.64 -0.58 -9.70
N ALA A 406 -17.69 -0.75 -10.48
CA ALA A 406 -19.03 -0.34 -10.08
C ALA A 406 -19.64 -1.43 -9.19
N ILE A 407 -20.18 -1.05 -8.04
CA ILE A 407 -20.86 -1.95 -7.11
C ILE A 407 -22.32 -1.52 -6.95
N GLU A 408 -23.23 -2.47 -7.10
CA GLU A 408 -24.66 -2.24 -6.99
C GLU A 408 -25.26 -3.24 -6.00
N PRO A 409 -26.05 -2.80 -5.00
CA PRO A 409 -26.72 -3.71 -4.09
C PRO A 409 -27.75 -4.55 -4.84
N LYS A 410 -27.85 -5.86 -4.52
CA LYS A 410 -28.80 -6.74 -5.17
C LYS A 410 -30.24 -6.55 -4.70
N THR A 411 -30.41 -6.13 -3.47
CA THR A 411 -31.72 -5.94 -2.84
C THR A 411 -31.79 -4.60 -2.10
N GLN A 412 -32.99 -4.16 -1.73
CA GLN A 412 -33.17 -2.95 -0.93
C GLN A 412 -32.60 -3.10 0.49
N ALA A 413 -32.58 -4.31 1.05
CA ALA A 413 -31.94 -4.60 2.33
C ALA A 413 -30.41 -4.46 2.23
N ASP A 414 -29.81 -4.95 1.14
CA ASP A 414 -28.39 -4.78 0.85
C ASP A 414 -28.00 -3.30 0.73
N GLN A 415 -28.87 -2.46 0.15
CA GLN A 415 -28.64 -1.02 0.01
C GLN A 415 -28.47 -0.33 1.37
N GLN A 416 -29.29 -0.68 2.37
CA GLN A 416 -29.17 -0.12 3.72
C GLN A 416 -27.89 -0.57 4.43
N GLY A 417 -27.48 -1.83 4.24
CA GLY A 417 -26.25 -2.39 4.82
C GLY A 417 -24.98 -1.89 4.13
N LEU A 418 -25.04 -1.64 2.83
CA LEU A 418 -23.87 -1.35 2.00
C LEU A 418 -23.09 -0.11 2.46
N SER A 419 -23.79 0.99 2.76
CA SER A 419 -23.11 2.22 3.20
C SER A 419 -22.32 2.02 4.51
N LYS A 420 -22.92 1.34 5.49
CA LYS A 420 -22.25 1.03 6.76
C LYS A 420 -21.06 0.09 6.57
N ALA A 421 -21.23 -0.95 5.76
CA ALA A 421 -20.17 -1.91 5.47
C ALA A 421 -19.00 -1.25 4.75
N LEU A 422 -19.27 -0.43 3.74
CA LEU A 422 -18.23 0.31 3.01
C LEU A 422 -17.48 1.30 3.91
N GLN A 423 -18.16 2.01 4.80
CA GLN A 423 -17.50 2.90 5.76
C GLN A 423 -16.57 2.13 6.71
N ALA A 424 -16.97 0.95 7.18
CA ALA A 424 -16.10 0.10 8.00
C ALA A 424 -14.86 -0.34 7.22
N MET A 425 -15.02 -0.76 5.96
CA MET A 425 -13.91 -1.18 5.09
C MET A 425 -12.94 -0.04 4.78
N LEU A 426 -13.45 1.17 4.51
CA LEU A 426 -12.60 2.36 4.28
C LEU A 426 -11.80 2.78 5.52
N ARG A 427 -12.28 2.45 6.72
CA ARG A 427 -11.51 2.65 7.96
C ARG A 427 -10.39 1.62 8.10
N GLU A 428 -10.62 0.37 7.69
CA GLU A 428 -9.63 -0.71 7.74
C GLU A 428 -8.54 -0.51 6.69
N ASP A 429 -8.93 -0.17 5.47
CA ASP A 429 -8.05 -0.03 4.31
C ASP A 429 -8.13 1.38 3.71
N PRO A 430 -7.17 2.26 4.06
CA PRO A 430 -7.15 3.64 3.56
C PRO A 430 -6.79 3.75 2.08
N SER A 431 -6.33 2.68 1.42
CA SER A 431 -6.07 2.68 -0.03
C SER A 431 -7.34 2.48 -0.88
N LEU A 432 -8.43 2.04 -0.25
CA LEU A 432 -9.73 2.02 -0.91
C LEU A 432 -10.31 3.43 -1.01
N ARG A 433 -10.97 3.73 -2.11
CA ARG A 433 -11.75 4.96 -2.30
C ARG A 433 -13.18 4.61 -2.70
N LEU A 434 -14.11 5.42 -2.23
CA LEU A 434 -15.51 5.31 -2.59
C LEU A 434 -15.95 6.61 -3.25
N ARG A 435 -16.54 6.49 -4.45
CA ARG A 435 -17.07 7.60 -5.21
C ARG A 435 -18.50 7.27 -5.66
N HIS A 436 -19.39 8.23 -5.51
CA HIS A 436 -20.69 8.18 -6.16
C HIS A 436 -20.62 9.00 -7.45
N ASP A 437 -20.81 8.35 -8.57
CA ASP A 437 -20.82 9.00 -9.87
C ASP A 437 -22.23 9.59 -10.11
N ALA A 438 -22.30 10.91 -10.09
CA ALA A 438 -23.56 11.63 -10.25
C ALA A 438 -24.16 11.47 -11.65
N ASP A 439 -23.35 11.21 -12.68
CA ASP A 439 -23.78 11.08 -14.06
C ASP A 439 -24.39 9.70 -14.33
N SER A 440 -23.78 8.64 -13.84
CA SER A 440 -24.26 7.27 -14.00
C SER A 440 -25.14 6.80 -12.84
N GLY A 441 -25.13 7.50 -11.71
CA GLY A 441 -25.78 7.08 -10.47
C GLY A 441 -25.10 5.88 -9.78
N GLN A 442 -23.93 5.45 -10.27
CA GLN A 442 -23.24 4.27 -9.78
C GLN A 442 -22.40 4.59 -8.54
N THR A 443 -22.30 3.62 -7.64
CA THR A 443 -21.31 3.60 -6.57
C THR A 443 -20.06 2.90 -7.08
N ILE A 444 -18.93 3.62 -7.10
CA ILE A 444 -17.67 3.15 -7.63
C ILE A 444 -16.72 2.92 -6.45
N LEU A 445 -16.21 1.70 -6.35
CA LEU A 445 -15.16 1.31 -5.43
C LEU A 445 -13.85 1.24 -6.20
N SER A 446 -12.85 2.01 -5.73
CA SER A 446 -11.51 2.06 -6.31
C SER A 446 -10.51 1.39 -5.37
N GLY A 447 -9.54 0.67 -5.94
CA GLY A 447 -8.50 -0.06 -5.19
C GLY A 447 -7.19 -0.14 -5.96
N MET A 448 -6.19 -0.74 -5.32
CA MET A 448 -4.84 -0.89 -5.85
C MET A 448 -4.73 -1.97 -6.94
N GLY A 449 -5.62 -2.97 -6.92
CA GLY A 449 -5.59 -4.06 -7.88
C GLY A 449 -6.85 -4.92 -7.85
N GLU A 450 -6.97 -5.83 -8.82
CA GLU A 450 -8.13 -6.70 -8.96
C GLU A 450 -8.32 -7.60 -7.75
N LEU A 451 -7.22 -8.16 -7.22
CA LEU A 451 -7.27 -9.07 -6.08
C LEU A 451 -7.75 -8.34 -4.80
N GLN A 452 -7.30 -7.11 -4.55
CA GLN A 452 -7.78 -6.32 -3.41
C GLN A 452 -9.28 -6.05 -3.52
N LEU A 453 -9.77 -5.69 -4.70
CA LEU A 453 -11.20 -5.43 -4.93
C LEU A 453 -12.04 -6.71 -4.79
N GLU A 454 -11.58 -7.85 -5.31
CA GLU A 454 -12.23 -9.15 -5.11
C GLU A 454 -12.34 -9.52 -3.62
N VAL A 455 -11.22 -9.42 -2.88
CA VAL A 455 -11.19 -9.68 -1.44
C VAL A 455 -12.14 -8.73 -0.70
N SER A 456 -12.17 -7.46 -1.08
CA SER A 456 -13.07 -6.45 -0.50
C SER A 456 -14.54 -6.82 -0.72
N ILE A 457 -14.90 -7.26 -1.93
CA ILE A 457 -16.26 -7.71 -2.26
C ILE A 457 -16.62 -9.01 -1.50
N GLU A 458 -15.68 -9.93 -1.37
CA GLU A 458 -15.90 -11.14 -0.56
C GLU A 458 -16.07 -10.81 0.93
N LYS A 459 -15.33 -9.83 1.48
CA LYS A 459 -15.53 -9.31 2.85
C LYS A 459 -16.91 -8.70 3.03
N LEU A 460 -17.43 -7.92 2.06
CA LEU A 460 -18.80 -7.40 2.09
C LEU A 460 -19.83 -8.53 2.26
N ARG A 461 -19.64 -9.62 1.52
CA ARG A 461 -20.55 -10.77 1.57
C ARG A 461 -20.41 -11.58 2.87
N ALA A 462 -19.18 -11.91 3.24
CA ALA A 462 -18.89 -12.83 4.35
C ALA A 462 -19.06 -12.19 5.72
N ARG A 463 -18.55 -10.95 5.93
CA ARG A 463 -18.58 -10.28 7.23
C ARG A 463 -19.82 -9.43 7.44
N HIS A 464 -20.28 -8.75 6.39
CA HIS A 464 -21.38 -7.79 6.49
C HIS A 464 -22.71 -8.31 5.95
N GLY A 465 -22.74 -9.51 5.37
CA GLY A 465 -23.96 -10.11 4.80
C GLY A 465 -24.54 -9.36 3.61
N VAL A 466 -23.79 -8.40 3.01
CA VAL A 466 -24.27 -7.54 1.92
C VAL A 466 -23.96 -8.17 0.57
N GLN A 467 -24.98 -8.37 -0.25
CA GLN A 467 -24.84 -8.92 -1.60
C GLN A 467 -24.78 -7.78 -2.62
N VAL A 468 -23.71 -7.78 -3.44
CA VAL A 468 -23.53 -6.80 -4.50
C VAL A 468 -23.30 -7.46 -5.85
N SER A 469 -23.78 -6.80 -6.90
CA SER A 469 -23.37 -7.03 -8.29
C SER A 469 -22.16 -6.16 -8.58
N VAL A 470 -21.20 -6.69 -9.32
CA VAL A 470 -19.95 -6.00 -9.66
C VAL A 470 -19.88 -5.87 -11.17
N GLY A 471 -19.59 -4.69 -11.63
CA GLY A 471 -19.47 -4.38 -13.05
C GLY A 471 -18.33 -3.40 -13.33
N ARG A 472 -18.09 -3.17 -14.63
CA ARG A 472 -17.19 -2.09 -15.03
C ARG A 472 -17.92 -0.75 -14.85
N PRO A 473 -17.25 0.32 -14.39
CA PRO A 473 -17.84 1.64 -14.34
C PRO A 473 -18.30 2.09 -15.72
N GLN A 474 -19.40 2.81 -15.77
CA GLN A 474 -19.80 3.47 -17.00
C GLN A 474 -18.87 4.65 -17.27
N VAL A 475 -18.46 4.79 -18.53
CA VAL A 475 -17.62 5.91 -18.94
C VAL A 475 -18.48 7.15 -19.08
N ALA A 476 -18.16 8.21 -18.34
CA ALA A 476 -18.86 9.48 -18.41
C ALA A 476 -18.40 10.28 -19.64
N TYR A 477 -19.04 10.01 -20.78
CA TYR A 477 -18.84 10.80 -21.98
C TYR A 477 -19.41 12.22 -21.81
N ARG A 478 -18.88 13.17 -22.59
CA ARG A 478 -19.39 14.55 -22.70
C ARG A 478 -19.54 14.92 -24.17
N GLU A 479 -20.32 15.96 -24.44
CA GLU A 479 -20.41 16.56 -25.77
C GLU A 479 -19.81 17.97 -25.75
N THR A 480 -19.39 18.46 -26.90
CA THR A 480 -18.94 19.83 -27.12
C THR A 480 -19.08 20.19 -28.60
N PHE A 481 -18.68 21.40 -28.98
CA PHE A 481 -18.73 21.88 -30.35
C PHE A 481 -17.33 22.16 -30.87
N SER A 482 -17.19 22.16 -32.22
CA SER A 482 -15.95 22.52 -32.89
C SER A 482 -16.02 23.83 -33.67
N THR A 483 -17.21 24.35 -33.91
CA THR A 483 -17.43 25.60 -34.66
C THR A 483 -18.55 26.41 -34.04
N ASP A 484 -18.49 27.74 -34.24
CA ASP A 484 -19.57 28.62 -33.89
C ASP A 484 -20.84 28.31 -34.72
N SER A 485 -21.99 28.55 -34.13
CA SER A 485 -23.26 28.47 -34.83
C SER A 485 -24.23 29.51 -34.30
N GLU A 486 -25.06 30.01 -35.21
CA GLU A 486 -26.14 30.95 -34.90
C GLU A 486 -27.44 30.45 -35.44
N VAL A 487 -28.52 30.57 -34.65
CA VAL A 487 -29.85 30.09 -34.98
C VAL A 487 -30.90 31.06 -34.44
N THR A 488 -31.88 31.39 -35.27
CA THR A 488 -33.09 32.06 -34.84
C THR A 488 -34.23 31.05 -34.77
N HIS A 489 -34.78 30.87 -33.58
CA HIS A 489 -35.92 29.96 -33.35
C HIS A 489 -37.14 30.71 -32.83
N VAL A 490 -38.31 30.39 -33.36
CA VAL A 490 -39.57 30.96 -32.91
C VAL A 490 -40.48 29.83 -32.40
N HIS A 491 -40.70 29.83 -31.09
CA HIS A 491 -41.69 28.97 -30.45
C HIS A 491 -43.07 29.61 -30.55
N LYS A 492 -43.98 28.96 -31.29
CA LYS A 492 -45.36 29.40 -31.42
C LYS A 492 -46.30 28.21 -31.25
N LYS A 493 -47.16 28.25 -30.25
CA LYS A 493 -48.16 27.21 -30.00
C LYS A 493 -49.51 27.85 -29.70
N GLN A 494 -50.55 27.43 -30.43
CA GLN A 494 -51.93 27.86 -30.24
C GLN A 494 -52.78 26.60 -30.20
N SER A 495 -53.33 26.24 -29.05
CA SER A 495 -54.21 25.07 -28.91
C SER A 495 -55.24 25.35 -27.82
N GLY A 496 -56.36 25.99 -28.18
CA GLY A 496 -57.59 26.09 -27.37
C GLY A 496 -57.46 26.80 -26.00
N GLY A 497 -56.40 27.54 -25.72
CA GLY A 497 -56.13 28.26 -24.49
C GLY A 497 -55.18 29.47 -24.72
N PRO A 498 -54.60 30.08 -23.67
CA PRO A 498 -53.60 31.13 -23.86
C PRO A 498 -52.48 30.65 -24.79
N GLY A 499 -52.17 31.45 -25.83
CA GLY A 499 -51.10 31.14 -26.77
C GLY A 499 -49.72 31.13 -26.10
N GLN A 500 -48.76 30.48 -26.73
CA GLN A 500 -47.34 30.55 -26.31
C GLN A 500 -46.54 31.15 -27.47
N PHE A 501 -45.80 32.21 -27.21
CA PHE A 501 -44.94 32.86 -28.20
C PHE A 501 -43.60 33.26 -27.56
N ALA A 502 -42.49 32.89 -28.19
CA ALA A 502 -41.16 33.36 -27.86
C ALA A 502 -40.23 33.22 -29.06
N GLY A 503 -39.63 34.32 -29.52
CA GLY A 503 -38.56 34.29 -30.51
C GLY A 503 -37.21 34.52 -29.87
N LEU A 504 -36.19 33.81 -30.33
CA LEU A 504 -34.83 33.90 -29.78
C LEU A 504 -33.79 33.67 -30.88
N THR A 505 -32.80 34.56 -30.97
CA THR A 505 -31.58 34.37 -31.75
C THR A 505 -30.45 34.01 -30.80
N LEU A 506 -29.93 32.79 -30.92
CA LEU A 506 -28.92 32.21 -30.07
C LEU A 506 -27.63 31.92 -30.86
N ARG A 507 -26.49 32.36 -30.38
CA ARG A 507 -25.15 31.95 -30.84
C ARG A 507 -24.53 31.02 -29.82
N LEU A 508 -23.97 29.90 -30.31
CA LEU A 508 -23.11 29.00 -29.52
C LEU A 508 -21.68 29.15 -30.01
N THR A 509 -20.76 29.36 -29.09
CA THR A 509 -19.33 29.48 -29.36
C THR A 509 -18.57 28.44 -28.49
N PRO A 510 -17.70 27.59 -29.08
CA PRO A 510 -16.90 26.65 -28.33
C PRO A 510 -15.89 27.40 -27.44
N LEU A 511 -15.71 26.92 -26.22
CA LEU A 511 -14.69 27.40 -25.28
C LEU A 511 -13.52 26.41 -25.20
N PRO A 512 -12.34 26.86 -24.74
CA PRO A 512 -11.23 25.97 -24.39
C PRO A 512 -11.64 24.88 -23.39
N ARG A 513 -10.94 23.74 -23.43
CA ARG A 513 -11.21 22.61 -22.54
C ARG A 513 -11.10 23.00 -21.06
N GLY A 514 -12.16 22.66 -20.29
CA GLY A 514 -12.25 22.90 -18.85
C GLY A 514 -12.85 24.25 -18.47
N GLU A 515 -13.22 25.09 -19.41
CA GLU A 515 -13.89 26.38 -19.11
C GLU A 515 -15.37 26.25 -18.79
N GLY A 516 -15.97 25.10 -19.09
CA GLY A 516 -17.34 24.80 -18.70
C GLY A 516 -18.39 25.55 -19.49
N TYR A 517 -19.38 26.13 -18.82
CA TYR A 517 -20.53 26.83 -19.43
C TYR A 517 -20.54 28.30 -19.07
N ARG A 518 -20.69 29.18 -20.10
CA ARG A 518 -20.89 30.62 -19.96
C ARG A 518 -22.16 31.05 -20.65
N PHE A 519 -22.92 31.92 -19.98
CA PHE A 519 -24.12 32.56 -20.56
C PHE A 519 -23.92 34.06 -20.71
N VAL A 520 -24.22 34.61 -21.87
CA VAL A 520 -24.13 36.05 -22.20
C VAL A 520 -25.43 36.52 -22.83
N ASN A 521 -25.90 37.66 -22.42
CA ASN A 521 -27.05 38.33 -23.05
C ASN A 521 -26.59 39.67 -23.67
N GLU A 522 -26.58 39.71 -24.99
CA GLU A 522 -26.26 40.86 -25.82
C GLU A 522 -27.47 41.51 -26.48
N SER A 523 -28.69 41.04 -26.15
CA SER A 523 -29.92 41.55 -26.77
C SER A 523 -30.07 43.08 -26.45
N VAL A 524 -30.36 43.86 -27.48
CA VAL A 524 -30.50 45.32 -27.38
C VAL A 524 -31.95 45.78 -27.52
N GLY A 525 -32.25 47.00 -27.04
CA GLY A 525 -33.57 47.61 -27.25
C GLY A 525 -34.77 46.96 -26.54
N GLY A 526 -34.50 46.04 -25.56
CA GLY A 526 -35.59 45.36 -24.86
C GLY A 526 -36.25 44.22 -25.68
N ALA A 527 -35.61 43.74 -26.75
CA ALA A 527 -36.07 42.68 -27.61
C ALA A 527 -36.40 41.39 -26.80
N VAL A 528 -35.64 41.12 -25.75
CA VAL A 528 -35.92 40.14 -24.72
C VAL A 528 -36.21 40.87 -23.39
N PRO A 529 -37.44 40.77 -22.85
CA PRO A 529 -37.75 41.32 -21.53
C PRO A 529 -36.87 40.69 -20.45
N ARG A 530 -36.34 41.55 -19.55
CA ARG A 530 -35.35 41.14 -18.51
C ARG A 530 -35.90 39.99 -17.64
N GLU A 531 -37.19 39.95 -17.39
CA GLU A 531 -37.86 38.94 -16.58
C GLU A 531 -37.76 37.51 -17.18
N PHE A 532 -37.56 37.37 -18.49
CA PHE A 532 -37.45 36.07 -19.16
C PHE A 532 -36.01 35.58 -19.36
N VAL A 533 -34.99 36.40 -19.10
CA VAL A 533 -33.60 36.01 -19.26
C VAL A 533 -33.22 34.81 -18.38
N PRO A 534 -33.64 34.70 -17.10
CA PRO A 534 -33.38 33.52 -16.29
C PRO A 534 -34.01 32.24 -16.84
N ALA A 535 -35.21 32.36 -17.47
CA ALA A 535 -35.89 31.22 -18.10
C ALA A 535 -35.17 30.73 -19.37
N ILE A 536 -34.59 31.66 -20.13
CA ILE A 536 -33.75 31.33 -21.29
C ILE A 536 -32.52 30.54 -20.86
N GLU A 537 -31.81 31.04 -19.85
CA GLU A 537 -30.64 30.34 -19.31
C GLU A 537 -30.99 28.95 -18.79
N ALA A 538 -32.08 28.81 -18.04
CA ALA A 538 -32.57 27.52 -17.54
C ALA A 538 -32.90 26.54 -18.69
N GLY A 539 -33.52 27.04 -19.79
CA GLY A 539 -33.84 26.24 -20.98
C GLY A 539 -32.58 25.72 -21.69
N ILE A 540 -31.54 26.57 -21.84
CA ILE A 540 -30.26 26.20 -22.43
C ILE A 540 -29.57 25.16 -21.53
N ARG A 541 -29.46 25.40 -20.22
CA ARG A 541 -28.84 24.45 -19.26
C ARG A 541 -29.52 23.08 -19.29
N ARG A 542 -30.85 23.05 -19.30
CA ARG A 542 -31.62 21.79 -19.40
C ARG A 542 -31.35 21.04 -20.70
N ALA A 543 -31.30 21.76 -21.83
CA ALA A 543 -31.02 21.15 -23.13
C ALA A 543 -29.57 20.65 -23.21
N ALA A 544 -28.62 21.40 -22.66
CA ALA A 544 -27.22 21.00 -22.61
C ALA A 544 -26.96 19.76 -21.75
N GLN A 545 -27.78 19.50 -20.73
CA GLN A 545 -27.65 18.27 -19.91
C GLN A 545 -27.97 16.99 -20.68
N VAL A 546 -28.81 17.09 -21.73
CA VAL A 546 -29.23 15.95 -22.55
C VAL A 546 -28.35 15.77 -23.80
N GLY A 547 -27.58 16.82 -24.19
CA GLY A 547 -26.77 16.82 -25.41
C GLY A 547 -27.53 16.68 -26.70
N VAL A 548 -26.83 16.49 -27.81
CA VAL A 548 -27.43 16.43 -29.16
C VAL A 548 -26.89 15.30 -30.04
N VAL A 549 -25.81 14.62 -29.64
CA VAL A 549 -25.17 13.52 -30.39
C VAL A 549 -25.56 12.17 -29.82
N ALA A 550 -25.29 11.95 -28.56
CA ALA A 550 -25.42 10.64 -27.92
C ALA A 550 -26.13 10.71 -26.55
N GLY A 551 -26.64 11.89 -26.19
CA GLY A 551 -27.38 12.08 -24.93
C GLY A 551 -26.51 12.39 -23.74
N PHE A 552 -25.27 12.83 -23.95
CA PHE A 552 -24.36 13.19 -22.88
C PHE A 552 -24.32 14.71 -22.64
N PRO A 553 -24.04 15.17 -21.40
CA PRO A 553 -23.97 16.58 -21.11
C PRO A 553 -22.98 17.33 -21.99
N THR A 554 -23.41 18.49 -22.52
CA THR A 554 -22.58 19.37 -23.32
C THR A 554 -21.79 20.31 -22.39
N ILE A 555 -20.49 20.45 -22.62
CA ILE A 555 -19.55 21.28 -21.85
C ILE A 555 -18.68 22.15 -22.76
N ASP A 556 -17.96 23.10 -22.16
CA ASP A 556 -17.00 23.98 -22.81
C ASP A 556 -17.62 24.79 -23.95
N PHE A 557 -18.69 25.55 -23.64
CA PHE A 557 -19.32 26.43 -24.58
C PHE A 557 -19.86 27.71 -23.94
N GLU A 558 -19.95 28.75 -24.76
CA GLU A 558 -20.64 29.99 -24.46
C GLU A 558 -21.95 30.06 -25.26
N ALA A 559 -23.02 30.42 -24.58
CA ALA A 559 -24.33 30.67 -25.19
C ALA A 559 -24.64 32.17 -25.09
N THR A 560 -24.67 32.85 -26.25
CA THR A 560 -24.93 34.27 -26.34
C THR A 560 -26.30 34.50 -26.98
N VAL A 561 -27.18 35.20 -26.25
CA VAL A 561 -28.47 35.68 -26.77
C VAL A 561 -28.24 36.99 -27.49
N LEU A 562 -28.48 36.99 -28.81
CA LEU A 562 -28.22 38.16 -29.65
C LEU A 562 -29.47 39.02 -29.83
N ASP A 563 -30.62 38.39 -30.02
CA ASP A 563 -31.89 39.06 -30.27
C ASP A 563 -33.06 38.17 -29.80
N GLY A 564 -34.25 38.76 -29.73
CA GLY A 564 -35.49 38.03 -29.43
C GLY A 564 -36.75 38.79 -29.79
N SER A 565 -37.87 38.15 -29.63
CA SER A 565 -39.19 38.77 -29.82
C SER A 565 -40.20 38.24 -28.80
N ALA A 566 -40.98 39.14 -28.23
CA ALA A 566 -42.01 38.84 -27.25
C ALA A 566 -43.36 39.34 -27.74
N HIS A 567 -44.44 38.68 -27.31
CA HIS A 567 -45.83 39.10 -27.54
C HIS A 567 -46.50 39.42 -26.21
N GLU A 568 -47.14 40.57 -26.09
CA GLU A 568 -47.67 41.12 -24.83
C GLU A 568 -48.57 40.15 -24.03
N ARG A 569 -49.31 39.27 -24.73
CA ARG A 569 -50.27 38.34 -24.08
C ARG A 569 -49.83 36.88 -24.07
N ASP A 570 -49.02 36.47 -25.05
CA ASP A 570 -48.68 35.05 -25.26
C ASP A 570 -47.26 34.67 -24.86
N SER A 571 -46.45 35.65 -24.44
CA SER A 571 -45.11 35.40 -23.93
C SER A 571 -45.12 35.09 -22.44
N SER A 572 -44.35 34.10 -22.05
CA SER A 572 -44.19 33.65 -20.66
C SER A 572 -42.78 33.06 -20.43
N SER A 573 -42.36 32.95 -19.20
CA SER A 573 -41.09 32.27 -18.84
C SER A 573 -41.02 30.86 -19.43
N LEU A 574 -42.12 30.10 -19.41
CA LEU A 574 -42.18 28.77 -20.00
C LEU A 574 -41.99 28.81 -21.53
N ALA A 575 -42.60 29.78 -22.23
CA ALA A 575 -42.45 29.90 -23.68
C ALA A 575 -40.98 30.22 -24.06
N PHE A 576 -40.31 31.10 -23.33
CA PHE A 576 -38.90 31.41 -23.52
C PHE A 576 -37.98 30.26 -23.15
N GLU A 577 -38.28 29.51 -22.10
CA GLU A 577 -37.52 28.31 -21.72
C GLU A 577 -37.58 27.25 -22.83
N LEU A 578 -38.77 26.99 -23.38
CA LEU A 578 -38.97 26.05 -24.49
C LEU A 578 -38.31 26.53 -25.78
N ALA A 579 -38.43 27.82 -26.12
CA ALA A 579 -37.74 28.41 -27.25
C ALA A 579 -36.22 28.32 -27.15
N ALA A 580 -35.67 28.59 -25.97
CA ALA A 580 -34.26 28.51 -25.70
C ALA A 580 -33.70 27.07 -25.79
N ALA A 581 -34.44 26.11 -25.26
CA ALA A 581 -34.09 24.71 -25.37
C ALA A 581 -34.12 24.19 -26.82
N ALA A 582 -35.08 24.67 -27.64
CA ALA A 582 -35.15 24.33 -29.05
C ALA A 582 -34.05 25.03 -29.87
N ALA A 583 -33.81 26.32 -29.63
CA ALA A 583 -32.73 27.07 -30.25
C ALA A 583 -31.37 26.46 -29.97
N PHE A 584 -31.11 26.04 -28.71
CA PHE A 584 -29.90 25.34 -28.34
C PHE A 584 -29.70 24.04 -29.15
N ARG A 585 -30.72 23.18 -29.24
CA ARG A 585 -30.60 21.92 -29.99
C ARG A 585 -30.31 22.17 -31.47
N GLU A 586 -30.97 23.14 -32.07
CA GLU A 586 -30.76 23.48 -33.48
C GLU A 586 -29.38 24.07 -33.73
N ALA A 587 -28.91 24.97 -32.85
CA ALA A 587 -27.58 25.57 -32.93
C ALA A 587 -26.50 24.51 -32.70
N ALA A 588 -26.65 23.67 -31.67
CA ALA A 588 -25.74 22.61 -31.33
C ALA A 588 -25.55 21.61 -32.45
N ALA A 589 -26.63 21.22 -33.13
CA ALA A 589 -26.56 20.32 -34.29
C ALA A 589 -25.77 20.93 -35.47
N LYS A 590 -25.81 22.26 -35.64
CA LYS A 590 -25.06 22.98 -36.67
C LYS A 590 -23.59 23.25 -36.30
N ALA A 591 -23.29 23.30 -35.02
CA ALA A 591 -21.98 23.66 -34.46
C ALA A 591 -20.90 22.54 -34.58
N ARG A 592 -21.13 21.52 -35.40
CA ARG A 592 -20.28 20.32 -35.53
C ARG A 592 -19.98 19.70 -34.16
N PRO A 593 -21.00 19.10 -33.54
CA PRO A 593 -20.82 18.55 -32.21
C PRO A 593 -19.84 17.37 -32.19
N LEU A 594 -19.08 17.24 -31.11
CA LEU A 594 -18.05 16.22 -30.87
C LEU A 594 -18.37 15.48 -29.58
N LEU A 595 -18.11 14.16 -29.60
CA LEU A 595 -18.15 13.35 -28.39
C LEU A 595 -16.76 13.34 -27.74
N LEU A 596 -16.72 13.62 -26.45
CA LEU A 596 -15.52 13.60 -25.63
C LEU A 596 -15.50 12.33 -24.78
N GLU A 597 -14.35 11.68 -24.72
CA GLU A 597 -14.07 10.58 -23.79
C GLU A 597 -13.08 11.03 -22.71
N PRO A 598 -13.24 10.59 -21.45
CA PRO A 598 -12.26 10.89 -20.41
C PRO A 598 -10.96 10.12 -20.67
N VAL A 599 -9.82 10.80 -20.46
CA VAL A 599 -8.50 10.22 -20.56
C VAL A 599 -7.81 10.27 -19.19
N MET A 600 -6.98 9.25 -18.91
CA MET A 600 -6.21 9.15 -17.69
C MET A 600 -4.73 9.50 -17.97
N ALA A 601 -4.10 10.23 -17.06
CA ALA A 601 -2.65 10.29 -16.98
C ALA A 601 -2.16 8.99 -16.33
N VAL A 602 -1.22 8.32 -16.99
CA VAL A 602 -0.70 7.01 -16.58
C VAL A 602 0.81 7.09 -16.46
N GLU A 603 1.34 6.62 -15.33
CA GLU A 603 2.77 6.40 -15.13
C GLU A 603 3.00 4.89 -14.96
N VAL A 604 3.89 4.31 -15.75
CA VAL A 604 4.25 2.89 -15.68
C VAL A 604 5.72 2.77 -15.37
N ILE A 605 6.04 2.11 -14.27
CA ILE A 605 7.42 1.81 -13.86
C ILE A 605 7.71 0.36 -14.21
N THR A 606 8.76 0.12 -14.98
CA THR A 606 9.10 -1.22 -15.49
C THR A 606 10.63 -1.41 -15.57
N PRO A 607 11.16 -2.64 -15.41
CA PRO A 607 12.53 -2.94 -15.80
C PRO A 607 12.79 -2.60 -17.27
N VAL A 608 14.03 -2.22 -17.58
CA VAL A 608 14.41 -1.80 -18.96
C VAL A 608 14.11 -2.87 -20.01
N GLU A 609 14.26 -4.14 -19.65
CA GLU A 609 14.01 -5.30 -20.51
C GLU A 609 12.54 -5.43 -20.98
N HIS A 610 11.59 -4.89 -20.22
CA HIS A 610 10.15 -4.93 -20.55
C HIS A 610 9.61 -3.61 -21.11
N LEU A 611 10.48 -2.62 -21.31
CA LEU A 611 10.08 -1.28 -21.77
C LEU A 611 9.32 -1.32 -23.10
N GLY A 612 9.81 -2.11 -24.07
CA GLY A 612 9.19 -2.24 -25.38
C GLY A 612 7.77 -2.82 -25.31
N ASP A 613 7.57 -3.82 -24.47
CA ASP A 613 6.26 -4.47 -24.26
C ASP A 613 5.26 -3.50 -23.63
N VAL A 614 5.72 -2.70 -22.65
CA VAL A 614 4.89 -1.67 -21.98
C VAL A 614 4.45 -0.60 -22.97
N ILE A 615 5.37 -0.05 -23.77
CA ILE A 615 5.04 0.95 -24.78
C ILE A 615 4.09 0.35 -25.84
N GLY A 616 4.33 -0.88 -26.28
CA GLY A 616 3.45 -1.60 -27.19
C GLY A 616 2.03 -1.83 -26.64
N ASP A 617 1.90 -2.14 -25.33
CA ASP A 617 0.59 -2.27 -24.67
C ASP A 617 -0.13 -0.93 -24.56
N LEU A 618 0.57 0.15 -24.18
CA LEU A 618 -0.01 1.49 -24.12
C LEU A 618 -0.54 1.94 -25.50
N HIS A 619 0.21 1.75 -26.57
CA HIS A 619 -0.25 2.07 -27.93
C HIS A 619 -1.45 1.20 -28.36
N ARG A 620 -1.47 -0.08 -28.00
CA ARG A 620 -2.62 -0.97 -28.28
C ARG A 620 -3.89 -0.49 -27.57
N ARG A 621 -3.75 0.20 -26.43
CA ARG A 621 -4.82 0.83 -25.64
C ARG A 621 -5.13 2.27 -26.08
N ARG A 622 -4.69 2.66 -27.28
CA ARG A 622 -4.86 4.02 -27.80
C ARG A 622 -4.19 5.10 -26.92
N GLY A 623 -3.16 4.69 -26.17
CA GLY A 623 -2.39 5.58 -25.31
C GLY A 623 -1.40 6.42 -26.12
N ASP A 624 -1.27 7.68 -25.75
CA ASP A 624 -0.25 8.61 -26.25
C ASP A 624 0.88 8.70 -25.24
N VAL A 625 2.08 8.25 -25.63
CA VAL A 625 3.26 8.21 -24.76
C VAL A 625 3.98 9.55 -24.85
N HIS A 626 4.08 10.27 -23.74
CA HIS A 626 4.66 11.62 -23.69
C HIS A 626 6.12 11.65 -23.28
N GLY A 627 6.58 10.66 -22.51
CA GLY A 627 7.94 10.66 -21.99
C GLY A 627 8.42 9.32 -21.45
N GLN A 628 9.74 9.21 -21.38
CA GLN A 628 10.44 8.11 -20.76
C GLN A 628 11.57 8.69 -19.93
N LEU A 629 11.66 8.27 -18.66
CA LEU A 629 12.73 8.64 -17.75
C LEU A 629 13.35 7.37 -17.16
N GLN A 630 14.65 7.39 -16.91
CA GLN A 630 15.35 6.30 -16.22
C GLN A 630 15.48 6.68 -14.74
N ARG A 631 15.06 5.77 -13.86
CA ARG A 631 15.18 5.91 -12.41
C ARG A 631 15.89 4.68 -11.85
N GLY A 632 17.21 4.76 -11.67
CA GLY A 632 18.03 3.59 -11.34
C GLY A 632 17.95 2.53 -12.45
N ASN A 633 17.64 1.29 -12.09
CA ASN A 633 17.48 0.19 -13.04
C ASN A 633 16.07 0.07 -13.64
N ALA A 634 15.17 1.00 -13.35
CA ALA A 634 13.82 1.01 -13.87
C ALA A 634 13.61 2.16 -14.86
N SER A 635 12.79 1.92 -15.88
CA SER A 635 12.26 2.94 -16.79
C SER A 635 10.86 3.37 -16.34
N VAL A 636 10.63 4.66 -16.35
CA VAL A 636 9.32 5.28 -16.07
C VAL A 636 8.76 5.80 -17.39
N VAL A 637 7.59 5.29 -17.78
CA VAL A 637 6.88 5.70 -18.99
C VAL A 637 5.65 6.50 -18.59
N THR A 638 5.53 7.72 -19.11
CA THR A 638 4.36 8.58 -18.91
C THR A 638 3.52 8.64 -20.17
N ALA A 639 2.21 8.45 -20.01
CA ALA A 639 1.27 8.42 -21.12
C ALA A 639 -0.11 8.98 -20.72
N THR A 640 -0.93 9.33 -21.73
CA THR A 640 -2.37 9.52 -21.55
C THR A 640 -3.12 8.40 -22.28
N VAL A 641 -4.09 7.77 -21.59
CA VAL A 641 -4.83 6.62 -22.13
C VAL A 641 -6.33 6.83 -21.89
N PRO A 642 -7.23 6.56 -22.87
CA PRO A 642 -8.66 6.61 -22.64
C PRO A 642 -9.09 5.71 -21.48
N LEU A 643 -9.90 6.23 -20.56
CA LEU A 643 -10.36 5.49 -19.37
C LEU A 643 -10.96 4.13 -19.71
N LYS A 644 -11.73 4.06 -20.78
CA LYS A 644 -12.36 2.81 -21.26
C LYS A 644 -11.36 1.70 -21.53
N GLU A 645 -10.17 2.05 -22.04
CA GLU A 645 -9.11 1.10 -22.39
C GLU A 645 -8.25 0.69 -21.17
N MET A 646 -8.46 1.35 -20.03
CA MET A 646 -7.76 1.02 -18.78
C MET A 646 -8.49 -0.03 -17.94
N PHE A 647 -9.77 -0.30 -18.19
CA PHE A 647 -10.48 -1.34 -17.45
C PHE A 647 -9.87 -2.73 -17.67
N GLY A 648 -9.70 -3.49 -16.59
CA GLY A 648 -9.10 -4.83 -16.61
C GLY A 648 -7.59 -4.85 -16.82
N ARG A 649 -6.90 -3.72 -16.55
CA ARG A 649 -5.45 -3.69 -16.41
C ARG A 649 -5.09 -3.90 -14.94
N SER A 650 -4.51 -5.07 -14.62
CA SER A 650 -3.82 -5.28 -13.36
C SER A 650 -2.39 -4.75 -13.47
N GLU A 651 -1.87 -4.11 -12.42
CA GLU A 651 -0.49 -3.62 -12.40
C GLU A 651 0.54 -4.74 -12.44
N GLU A 652 0.14 -5.95 -12.06
CA GLU A 652 0.98 -7.13 -12.12
C GLU A 652 0.62 -8.00 -13.33
N ARG A 653 1.12 -7.63 -14.53
CA ARG A 653 1.29 -8.62 -15.58
C ARG A 653 2.62 -9.32 -15.38
N ARG A 654 2.60 -10.57 -14.95
CA ARG A 654 3.72 -11.49 -15.15
C ARG A 654 3.94 -11.61 -16.67
N VAL A 655 4.96 -10.94 -17.18
CA VAL A 655 5.43 -11.18 -18.52
C VAL A 655 6.18 -12.51 -18.49
N GLY A 656 5.52 -13.53 -18.97
CA GLY A 656 6.13 -14.85 -19.16
C GLY A 656 5.60 -15.93 -18.23
N LYS A 657 4.38 -16.35 -18.43
CA LYS A 657 3.81 -17.69 -18.53
C LYS A 657 2.29 -17.62 -18.40
N GLU A 658 1.68 -18.07 -19.47
CA GLU A 658 0.28 -18.49 -19.64
C GLU A 658 -0.78 -17.38 -19.71
N CYS A 659 -1.31 -17.31 -20.92
CA CYS A 659 -2.59 -16.72 -21.29
C CYS A 659 -3.76 -17.39 -20.57
#